data_28de12f3c0f4d342abec85675c855d60
#
_entry.id   28de12f3c0f4d342abec85675c855d60
#
_cell.length_a   1.000
_cell.length_b   1.000
_cell.length_c   1.000
_cell.angle_alpha   90.00
_cell.angle_beta   90.00
_cell.angle_gamma   90.00
#
_symmetry.space_group_name_H-M   'P 1'
#
loop_
_entity.id
_entity.type
_entity.pdbx_description
1 polymer ?
#
loop_
_entity_poly.entity_id
_entity_poly.type
_entity_poly.pdbx_seq_one_letter_code
_entity_poly.pdbx_strand_id
1 'polypeptide(L)'
;MSAQTANTASTPTSTVADRPGWAVLGPGGIARRFLSQLPASGGALVAAGSSSTERAQTFADEAAQLGFADVSAATYDEVLADPRVDAVYVSTVHTGHARLVLAALEAGKAVLCEKPLAPNHGTAMALADAARQAGLPLVEAFTYRFHPQTAALLDLVRDGVIGEVTHIDASFAFRTGERTGRLFDVDTAGGGILDVGGYPVTMAAAIVQAATGVAVAEPTELTATGTLGPTGVDEWTVAQLTYRGGITASVRTGVFVQDDNAVAVYGTRGRLLLADPWTLGADPTIEVHTVDEDPRTLSFAGEHPYAREADATTDALRAGAVEAAQMTIDESLATARTLDKWRAAIGLRYPFEAESADIPTVSGRPLRVQDGNPMQYGEIPGVGKRLSRLVMGVDNQPDLAHASAIFDLFVEQGGNVFDTGYIYGGGVLEGRLGKWIQNRGIREDVVVITKGAHTPFCDPESLTKQLLESLERQGTDYADIYMMHRDNPDIPVGEFVDVLDEHRRAGRIRVYGGSNWTPARFDEANAYARANGKHEFEVLSNHFGLAEAYDVPWDGCEHATDAASKAWLEERQVPLLPWSSQARGFFTGRATPEDTSDAELVRCYYSDENFERLRRARELGDRFGVPATAIALAYVLNQPFPTFPLFGPRTIAEARSSMTGLSVDLTPEQVAWLDLRD
;
A
#
# COMPACT_ATOMS: atom_id res chain seq x y z
N MET A 1 -61.76 30.12 -6.44
CA MET A 1 -61.12 30.91 -5.41
C MET A 1 -60.69 29.95 -4.30
N SER A 2 -59.44 29.63 -4.24
CA SER A 2 -58.76 29.06 -3.07
C SER A 2 -57.27 29.27 -3.30
N ALA A 3 -56.69 30.15 -2.52
CA ALA A 3 -55.29 30.53 -2.58
C ALA A 3 -54.45 29.41 -1.95
N GLN A 4 -53.48 28.89 -2.69
CA GLN A 4 -52.40 28.08 -2.16
C GLN A 4 -51.33 29.02 -1.57
N THR A 5 -51.20 28.97 -0.26
CA THR A 5 -50.11 29.60 0.48
C THR A 5 -48.83 28.84 0.24
N ALA A 6 -47.83 29.50 -0.38
CA ALA A 6 -46.49 29.02 -0.50
C ALA A 6 -45.83 28.97 0.89
N ASN A 7 -45.38 27.78 1.29
CA ASN A 7 -44.64 27.56 2.51
C ASN A 7 -43.14 27.82 2.20
N THR A 8 -42.66 29.02 2.53
CA THR A 8 -41.23 29.34 2.50
C THR A 8 -40.54 28.63 3.69
N ALA A 9 -39.88 27.52 3.42
CA ALA A 9 -39.01 26.89 4.37
C ALA A 9 -37.81 27.84 4.64
N SER A 10 -37.77 28.40 5.83
CA SER A 10 -36.62 29.17 6.32
C SER A 10 -35.45 28.20 6.54
N THR A 11 -34.37 28.37 5.79
CA THR A 11 -33.07 27.74 6.05
C THR A 11 -32.64 28.13 7.46
N PRO A 12 -32.24 27.18 8.33
CA PRO A 12 -31.72 27.55 9.65
C PRO A 12 -30.37 28.25 9.46
N THR A 13 -30.29 29.53 9.87
CA THR A 13 -29.02 30.25 10.03
C THR A 13 -28.27 29.64 11.22
N SER A 14 -27.35 28.69 10.96
CA SER A 14 -26.37 28.24 11.93
C SER A 14 -25.51 29.43 12.34
N THR A 15 -25.32 29.63 13.64
CA THR A 15 -24.43 30.66 14.17
C THR A 15 -22.99 30.30 13.80
N VAL A 16 -22.11 31.28 13.61
CA VAL A 16 -20.70 31.08 13.22
C VAL A 16 -19.95 30.11 14.17
N ALA A 17 -20.43 29.96 15.40
CA ALA A 17 -19.88 29.04 16.41
C ALA A 17 -20.14 27.54 16.11
N ASP A 18 -21.03 27.18 15.19
CA ASP A 18 -21.38 25.79 14.86
C ASP A 18 -20.77 25.28 13.54
N ARG A 19 -19.94 26.12 12.87
CA ARG A 19 -19.31 25.74 11.61
C ARG A 19 -17.97 25.06 11.85
N PRO A 20 -17.63 23.94 11.17
CA PRO A 20 -16.32 23.34 11.23
C PRO A 20 -15.22 24.34 10.85
N GLY A 21 -14.20 24.42 11.69
CA GLY A 21 -13.04 25.29 11.47
C GLY A 21 -12.07 24.65 10.48
N TRP A 22 -11.83 25.34 9.37
CA TRP A 22 -10.86 24.93 8.35
C TRP A 22 -9.54 25.67 8.52
N ALA A 23 -8.44 24.97 8.23
CA ALA A 23 -7.17 25.61 8.00
C ALA A 23 -6.61 25.23 6.62
N VAL A 24 -5.87 26.15 6.01
CA VAL A 24 -5.14 25.90 4.76
C VAL A 24 -3.66 25.69 5.07
N LEU A 25 -3.09 24.59 4.61
CA LEU A 25 -1.66 24.29 4.70
C LEU A 25 -1.04 24.40 3.30
N GLY A 26 -0.29 25.48 3.04
CA GLY A 26 0.31 25.79 1.75
C GLY A 26 -0.53 26.77 0.92
N PRO A 27 -0.56 28.06 1.26
CA PRO A 27 -1.41 29.08 0.65
C PRO A 27 -0.91 29.49 -0.75
N GLY A 28 -1.09 28.59 -1.74
CA GLY A 28 -0.76 28.75 -3.14
C GLY A 28 -1.93 29.19 -4.02
N GLY A 29 -1.77 29.04 -5.34
CA GLY A 29 -2.83 29.41 -6.31
C GLY A 29 -4.09 28.57 -6.17
N ILE A 30 -3.94 27.24 -5.94
CA ILE A 30 -5.09 26.36 -5.78
C ILE A 30 -5.81 26.62 -4.45
N ALA A 31 -5.06 26.93 -3.39
CA ALA A 31 -5.63 27.30 -2.10
C ALA A 31 -6.53 28.54 -2.20
N ARG A 32 -6.19 29.51 -3.08
CA ARG A 32 -7.04 30.69 -3.33
C ARG A 32 -8.34 30.35 -4.03
N ARG A 33 -8.34 29.32 -4.90
CA ARG A 33 -9.60 28.81 -5.48
C ARG A 33 -10.48 28.15 -4.41
N PHE A 34 -9.89 27.31 -3.57
CA PHE A 34 -10.58 26.74 -2.42
C PHE A 34 -11.15 27.83 -1.51
N LEU A 35 -10.33 28.81 -1.11
CA LEU A 35 -10.72 29.95 -0.29
C LEU A 35 -11.90 30.70 -0.89
N SER A 36 -11.90 30.98 -2.20
CA SER A 36 -12.96 31.76 -2.87
C SER A 36 -14.32 31.05 -2.87
N GLN A 37 -14.34 29.71 -2.72
CA GLN A 37 -15.56 28.91 -2.73
C GLN A 37 -15.99 28.43 -1.32
N LEU A 38 -15.07 28.44 -0.36
CA LEU A 38 -15.37 28.01 1.02
C LEU A 38 -16.56 28.75 1.67
N PRO A 39 -16.84 30.04 1.37
CA PRO A 39 -18.05 30.71 1.88
C PRO A 39 -19.36 30.05 1.49
N ALA A 40 -19.37 29.29 0.38
CA ALA A 40 -20.55 28.54 -0.07
C ALA A 40 -20.71 27.18 0.63
N SER A 41 -19.72 26.75 1.42
CA SER A 41 -19.76 25.53 2.25
C SER A 41 -20.32 25.81 3.65
N GLY A 42 -20.53 24.72 4.41
CA GLY A 42 -20.83 24.81 5.84
C GLY A 42 -19.62 25.17 6.73
N GLY A 43 -18.42 25.26 6.18
CA GLY A 43 -17.18 25.52 6.91
C GLY A 43 -16.81 26.99 7.09
N ALA A 44 -15.85 27.26 7.98
CA ALA A 44 -15.25 28.59 8.17
C ALA A 44 -13.73 28.49 8.21
N LEU A 45 -13.02 29.36 7.46
CA LEU A 45 -11.56 29.44 7.58
C LEU A 45 -11.17 30.09 8.91
N VAL A 46 -10.32 29.44 9.71
CA VAL A 46 -9.85 29.94 11.01
C VAL A 46 -8.33 30.10 11.08
N ALA A 47 -7.58 29.44 10.17
CA ALA A 47 -6.12 29.53 10.17
C ALA A 47 -5.52 29.33 8.77
N ALA A 48 -4.34 29.86 8.53
CA ALA A 48 -3.51 29.65 7.36
C ALA A 48 -2.07 29.34 7.77
N GLY A 49 -1.56 28.19 7.35
CA GLY A 49 -0.21 27.69 7.65
C GLY A 49 0.72 27.76 6.45
N SER A 50 1.94 28.25 6.66
CA SER A 50 2.98 28.29 5.62
C SER A 50 4.37 28.13 6.22
N SER A 51 5.35 27.73 5.39
CA SER A 51 6.78 27.86 5.71
C SER A 51 7.28 29.33 5.69
N SER A 52 6.43 30.27 5.30
CA SER A 52 6.69 31.73 5.32
C SER A 52 5.52 32.41 5.99
N THR A 53 5.79 33.06 7.13
CA THR A 53 4.78 33.83 7.87
C THR A 53 4.15 34.93 7.02
N GLU A 54 4.95 35.58 6.15
CA GLU A 54 4.46 36.60 5.22
C GLU A 54 3.41 36.06 4.24
N ARG A 55 3.65 34.87 3.66
CA ARG A 55 2.66 34.21 2.78
C ARG A 55 1.39 33.78 3.54
N ALA A 56 1.54 33.30 4.76
CA ALA A 56 0.38 32.98 5.60
C ALA A 56 -0.44 34.21 5.93
N GLN A 57 0.23 35.36 6.27
CA GLN A 57 -0.44 36.62 6.56
C GLN A 57 -1.16 37.18 5.33
N THR A 58 -0.51 37.20 4.16
CA THR A 58 -1.13 37.64 2.91
C THR A 58 -2.42 36.86 2.63
N PHE A 59 -2.39 35.53 2.83
CA PHE A 59 -3.57 34.69 2.62
C PHE A 59 -4.68 34.94 3.67
N ALA A 60 -4.32 35.19 4.93
CA ALA A 60 -5.28 35.58 5.96
C ALA A 60 -5.93 36.94 5.64
N ASP A 61 -5.17 37.91 5.10
CA ASP A 61 -5.69 39.20 4.68
C ASP A 61 -6.65 39.07 3.48
N GLU A 62 -6.34 38.17 2.52
CA GLU A 62 -7.24 37.83 1.42
C GLU A 62 -8.54 37.19 1.94
N ALA A 63 -8.45 36.29 2.94
CA ALA A 63 -9.61 35.66 3.56
C ALA A 63 -10.52 36.67 4.29
N ALA A 64 -9.94 37.69 4.94
CA ALA A 64 -10.69 38.73 5.59
C ALA A 64 -11.56 39.53 4.59
N GLN A 65 -11.08 39.72 3.33
CA GLN A 65 -11.85 40.39 2.27
C GLN A 65 -13.06 39.54 1.81
N LEU A 66 -13.03 38.22 2.03
CA LEU A 66 -14.12 37.32 1.74
C LEU A 66 -15.06 37.06 2.94
N GLY A 67 -14.87 37.81 4.03
CA GLY A 67 -15.71 37.80 5.21
C GLY A 67 -15.30 36.81 6.31
N PHE A 68 -14.15 36.17 6.19
CA PHE A 68 -13.59 35.37 7.28
C PHE A 68 -12.85 36.29 8.27
N ALA A 69 -13.40 36.44 9.47
CA ALA A 69 -12.78 37.19 10.54
C ALA A 69 -11.83 36.31 11.37
N ASP A 70 -10.80 36.92 11.94
CA ASP A 70 -9.89 36.32 12.91
C ASP A 70 -9.14 35.05 12.41
N VAL A 71 -8.76 35.02 11.13
CA VAL A 71 -7.91 33.98 10.55
C VAL A 71 -6.48 34.14 11.06
N SER A 72 -5.98 33.15 11.79
CA SER A 72 -4.59 33.17 12.25
C SER A 72 -3.62 32.81 11.13
N ALA A 73 -2.52 33.59 11.00
CA ALA A 73 -1.41 33.29 10.11
C ALA A 73 -0.24 32.75 10.94
N ALA A 74 0.18 31.50 10.67
CA ALA A 74 1.13 30.81 11.53
C ALA A 74 1.98 29.77 10.77
N THR A 75 2.89 29.11 11.47
CA THR A 75 3.58 27.91 10.97
C THR A 75 2.62 26.73 10.90
N TYR A 76 3.03 25.66 10.19
CA TYR A 76 2.21 24.44 10.10
C TYR A 76 1.91 23.85 11.47
N ASP A 77 2.92 23.75 12.35
CA ASP A 77 2.78 23.16 13.67
C ASP A 77 1.85 23.97 14.60
N GLU A 78 1.95 25.31 14.55
CA GLU A 78 1.06 26.19 15.30
C GLU A 78 -0.39 26.09 14.82
N VAL A 79 -0.62 25.98 13.50
CA VAL A 79 -1.97 25.77 12.93
C VAL A 79 -2.54 24.44 13.37
N LEU A 80 -1.76 23.36 13.34
CA LEU A 80 -2.21 22.04 13.76
C LEU A 80 -2.49 21.96 15.28
N ALA A 81 -1.84 22.79 16.08
CA ALA A 81 -2.10 22.90 17.51
C ALA A 81 -3.31 23.80 17.85
N ASP A 82 -3.86 24.55 16.90
CA ASP A 82 -5.01 25.42 17.13
C ASP A 82 -6.29 24.60 17.37
N PRO A 83 -6.93 24.72 18.54
CA PRO A 83 -8.15 23.97 18.85
C PRO A 83 -9.38 24.38 18.03
N ARG A 84 -9.35 25.52 17.33
CA ARG A 84 -10.42 25.95 16.44
C ARG A 84 -10.42 25.20 15.10
N VAL A 85 -9.31 24.53 14.77
CA VAL A 85 -9.17 23.78 13.52
C VAL A 85 -9.76 22.38 13.71
N ASP A 86 -10.77 22.04 12.90
CA ASP A 86 -11.37 20.71 12.81
C ASP A 86 -10.86 19.93 11.59
N ALA A 87 -10.64 20.66 10.48
CA ALA A 87 -10.19 20.09 9.21
C ALA A 87 -9.11 20.94 8.55
N VAL A 88 -8.23 20.30 7.82
CA VAL A 88 -7.18 20.97 7.05
C VAL A 88 -7.28 20.69 5.56
N TYR A 89 -7.03 21.72 4.75
CA TYR A 89 -6.80 21.60 3.31
C TYR A 89 -5.31 21.64 3.03
N VAL A 90 -4.73 20.51 2.60
CA VAL A 90 -3.31 20.39 2.25
C VAL A 90 -3.13 20.66 0.77
N SER A 91 -2.42 21.77 0.43
CA SER A 91 -2.29 22.27 -0.94
C SER A 91 -0.86 22.72 -1.28
N THR A 92 0.13 21.97 -0.80
CA THR A 92 1.56 22.16 -1.08
C THR A 92 1.96 21.52 -2.42
N VAL A 93 3.25 21.42 -2.72
CA VAL A 93 3.74 20.58 -3.83
C VAL A 93 3.57 19.10 -3.49
N HIS A 94 3.48 18.23 -4.49
CA HIS A 94 3.16 16.79 -4.34
C HIS A 94 4.05 16.09 -3.29
N THR A 95 5.35 16.37 -3.30
CA THR A 95 6.31 15.79 -2.33
C THR A 95 6.15 16.31 -0.90
N GLY A 96 5.39 17.38 -0.71
CA GLY A 96 5.10 17.98 0.61
C GLY A 96 3.84 17.47 1.28
N HIS A 97 2.95 16.76 0.57
CA HIS A 97 1.66 16.30 1.07
C HIS A 97 1.80 15.38 2.27
N ALA A 98 2.59 14.32 2.12
CA ALA A 98 2.64 13.21 3.07
C ALA A 98 2.96 13.65 4.51
N ARG A 99 3.99 14.47 4.69
CA ARG A 99 4.39 14.96 6.01
C ARG A 99 3.29 15.77 6.69
N LEU A 100 2.59 16.62 5.93
CA LEU A 100 1.52 17.48 6.46
C LEU A 100 0.25 16.69 6.75
N VAL A 101 -0.10 15.71 5.90
CA VAL A 101 -1.22 14.80 6.13
C VAL A 101 -1.01 14.01 7.42
N LEU A 102 0.17 13.38 7.60
CA LEU A 102 0.48 12.63 8.82
C LEU A 102 0.44 13.52 10.07
N ALA A 103 1.04 14.71 10.01
CA ALA A 103 1.02 15.64 11.14
C ALA A 103 -0.40 16.12 11.49
N ALA A 104 -1.26 16.31 10.49
CA ALA A 104 -2.66 16.69 10.70
C ALA A 104 -3.48 15.58 11.35
N LEU A 105 -3.35 14.35 10.87
CA LEU A 105 -4.02 13.18 11.44
C LEU A 105 -3.57 12.94 12.90
N GLU A 106 -2.27 13.06 13.20
CA GLU A 106 -1.75 12.98 14.57
C GLU A 106 -2.28 14.08 15.48
N ALA A 107 -2.50 15.28 14.94
CA ALA A 107 -3.11 16.40 15.66
C ALA A 107 -4.64 16.27 15.81
N GLY A 108 -5.23 15.15 15.36
CA GLY A 108 -6.68 14.90 15.44
C GLY A 108 -7.51 15.70 14.43
N LYS A 109 -6.93 16.09 13.28
CA LYS A 109 -7.62 16.90 12.26
C LYS A 109 -8.03 16.04 11.07
N ALA A 110 -9.26 16.25 10.55
CA ALA A 110 -9.67 15.72 9.26
C ALA A 110 -8.86 16.34 8.13
N VAL A 111 -8.62 15.60 7.05
CA VAL A 111 -7.75 16.05 5.96
C VAL A 111 -8.46 15.97 4.61
N LEU A 112 -8.50 17.10 3.91
CA LEU A 112 -8.70 17.19 2.47
C LEU A 112 -7.35 17.49 1.83
N CYS A 113 -6.80 16.55 1.07
CA CYS A 113 -5.47 16.68 0.46
C CYS A 113 -5.58 16.84 -1.05
N GLU A 114 -4.89 17.85 -1.60
CA GLU A 114 -4.76 17.98 -3.05
C GLU A 114 -4.22 16.72 -3.70
N LYS A 115 -4.69 16.50 -4.90
CA LYS A 115 -4.25 15.41 -5.76
C LYS A 115 -2.87 15.68 -6.41
N PRO A 116 -2.05 14.65 -6.64
CA PRO A 116 -2.23 13.29 -6.15
C PRO A 116 -2.02 13.26 -4.64
N LEU A 117 -2.71 12.35 -3.96
CA LEU A 117 -2.58 12.19 -2.51
C LEU A 117 -1.12 12.06 -2.07
N ALA A 118 -0.32 11.35 -2.87
CA ALA A 118 1.11 11.16 -2.68
C ALA A 118 1.81 10.94 -4.04
N PRO A 119 3.14 11.13 -4.12
CA PRO A 119 3.89 10.93 -5.37
C PRO A 119 3.91 9.47 -5.85
N ASN A 120 3.70 8.50 -4.96
CA ASN A 120 3.70 7.07 -5.26
C ASN A 120 2.79 6.27 -4.31
N HIS A 121 2.48 5.04 -4.71
CA HIS A 121 1.61 4.13 -3.98
C HIS A 121 2.15 3.78 -2.58
N GLY A 122 3.47 3.59 -2.42
CA GLY A 122 4.07 3.28 -1.12
C GLY A 122 3.77 4.34 -0.07
N THR A 123 3.98 5.60 -0.43
CA THR A 123 3.64 6.74 0.43
C THR A 123 2.13 6.84 0.67
N ALA A 124 1.30 6.65 -0.37
CA ALA A 124 -0.16 6.70 -0.23
C ALA A 124 -0.67 5.64 0.77
N MET A 125 -0.10 4.42 0.77
CA MET A 125 -0.45 3.38 1.75
C MET A 125 -0.19 3.82 3.20
N ALA A 126 0.92 4.52 3.47
CA ALA A 126 1.22 5.01 4.81
C ALA A 126 0.20 6.08 5.27
N LEU A 127 -0.24 6.96 4.36
CA LEU A 127 -1.27 7.96 4.66
C LEU A 127 -2.64 7.30 4.93
N ALA A 128 -3.01 6.34 4.09
CA ALA A 128 -4.24 5.57 4.24
C ALA A 128 -4.29 4.82 5.58
N ASP A 129 -3.19 4.17 5.95
CA ASP A 129 -3.07 3.48 7.24
C ASP A 129 -3.18 4.46 8.42
N ALA A 130 -2.48 5.60 8.36
CA ALA A 130 -2.54 6.62 9.40
C ALA A 130 -3.97 7.15 9.61
N ALA A 131 -4.71 7.41 8.54
CA ALA A 131 -6.11 7.86 8.61
C ALA A 131 -7.01 6.80 9.27
N ARG A 132 -6.86 5.53 8.89
CA ARG A 132 -7.61 4.41 9.47
C ARG A 132 -7.29 4.19 10.95
N GLN A 133 -6.01 4.31 11.33
CA GLN A 133 -5.59 4.19 12.74
C GLN A 133 -6.09 5.38 13.59
N ALA A 134 -6.09 6.58 13.04
CA ALA A 134 -6.61 7.77 13.72
C ALA A 134 -8.15 7.80 13.77
N GLY A 135 -8.85 7.04 12.93
CA GLY A 135 -10.31 7.10 12.78
C GLY A 135 -10.79 8.46 12.23
N LEU A 136 -9.98 9.11 11.39
CA LEU A 136 -10.22 10.45 10.88
C LEU A 136 -10.33 10.46 9.35
N PRO A 137 -11.18 11.35 8.77
CA PRO A 137 -11.29 11.48 7.34
C PRO A 137 -9.98 11.86 6.66
N LEU A 138 -9.63 11.12 5.62
CA LEU A 138 -8.64 11.48 4.60
C LEU A 138 -9.33 11.43 3.24
N VAL A 139 -9.44 12.58 2.59
CA VAL A 139 -10.12 12.73 1.30
C VAL A 139 -9.13 13.29 0.29
N GLU A 140 -9.01 12.64 -0.87
CA GLU A 140 -8.21 13.14 -2.00
C GLU A 140 -9.06 14.08 -2.85
N ALA A 141 -8.56 15.29 -3.11
CA ALA A 141 -9.31 16.41 -3.70
C ALA A 141 -9.44 16.32 -5.22
N PHE A 142 -10.20 15.34 -5.70
CA PHE A 142 -10.68 15.30 -7.09
C PHE A 142 -12.05 16.00 -7.17
N THR A 143 -12.06 17.31 -7.25
CA THR A 143 -13.26 18.18 -7.17
C THR A 143 -14.45 17.70 -7.99
N TYR A 144 -14.23 17.19 -9.20
CA TYR A 144 -15.29 16.72 -10.09
C TYR A 144 -16.05 15.52 -9.51
N ARG A 145 -15.43 14.71 -8.65
CA ARG A 145 -16.08 13.53 -7.99
C ARG A 145 -17.25 13.94 -7.11
N PHE A 146 -17.23 15.13 -6.56
CA PHE A 146 -18.24 15.67 -5.66
C PHE A 146 -19.32 16.47 -6.41
N HIS A 147 -19.22 16.56 -7.74
CA HIS A 147 -20.16 17.33 -8.55
C HIS A 147 -21.38 16.49 -8.99
N PRO A 148 -22.61 17.07 -9.03
CA PRO A 148 -23.82 16.36 -9.47
C PRO A 148 -23.74 15.80 -10.90
N GLN A 149 -22.97 16.42 -11.80
CA GLN A 149 -22.74 15.89 -13.16
C GLN A 149 -22.11 14.48 -13.10
N THR A 150 -21.10 14.28 -12.26
CA THR A 150 -20.45 12.98 -12.10
C THR A 150 -21.40 11.95 -11.50
N ALA A 151 -22.18 12.32 -10.48
CA ALA A 151 -23.19 11.44 -9.92
C ALA A 151 -24.20 10.99 -10.99
N ALA A 152 -24.71 11.94 -11.79
CA ALA A 152 -25.65 11.64 -12.87
C ALA A 152 -25.04 10.77 -13.97
N LEU A 153 -23.76 10.98 -14.33
CA LEU A 153 -23.04 10.11 -15.27
C LEU A 153 -23.03 8.66 -14.77
N LEU A 154 -22.64 8.46 -13.49
CA LEU A 154 -22.56 7.13 -12.90
C LEU A 154 -23.93 6.47 -12.75
N ASP A 155 -25.01 7.25 -12.49
CA ASP A 155 -26.38 6.75 -12.47
C ASP A 155 -26.81 6.29 -13.87
N LEU A 156 -26.58 7.09 -14.93
CA LEU A 156 -26.89 6.70 -16.31
C LEU A 156 -26.19 5.39 -16.73
N VAL A 157 -24.94 5.20 -16.29
CA VAL A 157 -24.20 3.96 -16.53
C VAL A 157 -24.81 2.80 -15.76
N ARG A 158 -25.12 3.00 -14.49
CA ARG A 158 -25.68 2.00 -13.57
C ARG A 158 -27.07 1.54 -14.02
N ASP A 159 -27.86 2.48 -14.53
CA ASP A 159 -29.20 2.22 -15.09
C ASP A 159 -29.17 1.57 -16.49
N GLY A 160 -27.98 1.38 -17.08
CA GLY A 160 -27.78 0.73 -18.37
C GLY A 160 -28.34 1.52 -19.56
N VAL A 161 -28.43 2.85 -19.48
CA VAL A 161 -29.01 3.73 -20.53
C VAL A 161 -28.33 3.52 -21.89
N ILE A 162 -27.01 3.27 -21.89
CA ILE A 162 -26.22 3.00 -23.09
C ILE A 162 -25.93 1.51 -23.32
N GLY A 163 -26.62 0.61 -22.58
CA GLY A 163 -26.32 -0.82 -22.58
C GLY A 163 -25.06 -1.15 -21.78
N GLU A 164 -24.40 -2.26 -22.13
CA GLU A 164 -23.13 -2.66 -21.50
C GLU A 164 -21.99 -1.74 -21.94
N VAL A 165 -21.23 -1.21 -20.96
CA VAL A 165 -20.06 -0.37 -21.25
C VAL A 165 -18.95 -1.23 -21.85
N THR A 166 -18.39 -0.77 -22.98
CA THR A 166 -17.31 -1.46 -23.71
C THR A 166 -16.00 -0.70 -23.68
N HIS A 167 -16.07 0.63 -23.81
CA HIS A 167 -14.89 1.48 -23.88
C HIS A 167 -15.13 2.85 -23.25
N ILE A 168 -14.06 3.41 -22.68
CA ILE A 168 -14.03 4.74 -22.10
C ILE A 168 -12.87 5.50 -22.73
N ASP A 169 -13.11 6.74 -23.18
CA ASP A 169 -12.07 7.66 -23.62
C ASP A 169 -12.10 8.89 -22.72
N ALA A 170 -10.97 9.22 -22.07
CA ALA A 170 -10.89 10.32 -21.15
C ALA A 170 -9.55 11.07 -21.28
N SER A 171 -9.60 12.40 -21.36
CA SER A 171 -8.40 13.21 -21.48
C SER A 171 -8.43 14.41 -20.56
N PHE A 172 -7.27 14.72 -19.97
CA PHE A 172 -7.01 16.00 -19.33
C PHE A 172 -5.58 16.45 -19.61
N ALA A 173 -5.44 17.50 -20.40
CA ALA A 173 -4.16 18.12 -20.71
C ALA A 173 -4.29 19.62 -20.87
N PHE A 174 -3.19 20.32 -20.70
CA PHE A 174 -3.11 21.74 -20.96
C PHE A 174 -1.70 22.13 -21.41
N ARG A 175 -1.60 23.23 -22.09
CA ARG A 175 -0.32 23.76 -22.54
C ARG A 175 0.09 24.97 -21.71
N THR A 176 1.18 24.82 -20.93
CA THR A 176 1.85 25.95 -20.28
C THR A 176 2.62 26.79 -21.29
N GLY A 177 2.87 28.07 -20.98
CA GLY A 177 3.68 28.96 -21.83
C GLY A 177 5.16 28.57 -21.86
N GLU A 178 5.71 28.22 -20.70
CA GLU A 178 7.13 27.93 -20.50
C GLU A 178 7.31 26.65 -19.70
N ARG A 179 8.48 25.98 -19.85
CA ARG A 179 8.87 24.78 -19.09
C ARG A 179 9.55 25.17 -17.78
N THR A 180 8.82 25.82 -16.91
CA THR A 180 9.34 26.32 -15.62
C THR A 180 8.39 26.02 -14.47
N GLY A 181 8.92 26.12 -13.24
CA GLY A 181 8.17 25.88 -12.01
C GLY A 181 7.90 24.39 -11.72
N ARG A 182 7.04 24.13 -10.71
CA ARG A 182 6.81 22.79 -10.16
C ARG A 182 6.38 21.73 -11.19
N LEU A 183 5.68 22.14 -12.26
CA LEU A 183 5.19 21.20 -13.29
C LEU A 183 6.32 20.57 -14.12
N PHE A 184 7.48 21.22 -14.18
CA PHE A 184 8.64 20.76 -14.94
C PHE A 184 9.83 20.44 -14.03
N ASP A 185 9.58 20.22 -12.75
CA ASP A 185 10.61 19.91 -11.75
C ASP A 185 10.45 18.49 -11.24
N VAL A 186 11.44 17.64 -11.51
CA VAL A 186 11.47 16.24 -11.08
C VAL A 186 11.53 16.09 -9.56
N ASP A 187 12.11 17.06 -8.84
CA ASP A 187 12.24 16.99 -7.38
C ASP A 187 10.92 17.32 -6.65
N THR A 188 9.98 17.95 -7.35
CA THR A 188 8.63 18.20 -6.85
C THR A 188 7.57 17.27 -7.45
N ALA A 189 8.00 16.21 -8.12
CA ALA A 189 7.12 15.25 -8.79
C ALA A 189 6.23 15.92 -9.86
N GLY A 190 6.83 16.72 -10.73
CA GLY A 190 6.16 17.37 -11.86
C GLY A 190 5.79 16.38 -12.97
N GLY A 191 5.14 16.89 -14.00
CA GLY A 191 4.68 16.12 -15.16
C GLY A 191 3.16 15.95 -15.23
N GLY A 192 2.67 15.53 -16.38
CA GLY A 192 1.24 15.40 -16.67
C GLY A 192 0.57 14.29 -15.88
N ILE A 193 1.22 13.13 -15.75
CA ILE A 193 0.63 11.96 -15.07
C ILE A 193 0.22 12.30 -13.63
N LEU A 194 1.11 12.90 -12.84
CA LEU A 194 0.81 13.24 -11.44
C LEU A 194 0.00 14.55 -11.32
N ASP A 195 0.18 15.51 -12.22
CA ASP A 195 -0.58 16.76 -12.10
C ASP A 195 -2.06 16.59 -12.49
N VAL A 196 -2.34 16.01 -13.65
CA VAL A 196 -3.73 15.90 -14.15
C VAL A 196 -4.11 14.51 -14.67
N GLY A 197 -3.17 13.56 -14.80
CA GLY A 197 -3.46 12.20 -15.26
C GLY A 197 -4.32 11.37 -14.28
N GLY A 198 -4.33 11.74 -13.01
CA GLY A 198 -5.24 11.15 -12.02
C GLY A 198 -6.73 11.35 -12.35
N TYR A 199 -7.09 12.44 -12.99
CA TYR A 199 -8.48 12.75 -13.38
C TYR A 199 -9.07 11.72 -14.36
N PRO A 200 -8.47 11.48 -15.55
CA PRO A 200 -8.99 10.46 -16.46
C PRO A 200 -8.92 9.04 -15.88
N VAL A 201 -7.90 8.73 -15.05
CA VAL A 201 -7.79 7.41 -14.40
C VAL A 201 -8.93 7.19 -13.39
N THR A 202 -9.17 8.14 -12.49
CA THR A 202 -10.24 8.02 -11.48
C THR A 202 -11.64 8.04 -12.09
N MET A 203 -11.84 8.79 -13.19
CA MET A 203 -13.11 8.80 -13.93
C MET A 203 -13.37 7.45 -14.59
N ALA A 204 -12.37 6.89 -15.29
CA ALA A 204 -12.51 5.57 -15.91
C ALA A 204 -12.80 4.49 -14.85
N ALA A 205 -12.10 4.50 -13.72
CA ALA A 205 -12.35 3.57 -12.61
C ALA A 205 -13.79 3.71 -12.06
N ALA A 206 -14.27 4.93 -11.83
CA ALA A 206 -15.62 5.17 -11.33
C ALA A 206 -16.71 4.68 -12.30
N ILE A 207 -16.51 4.88 -13.61
CA ILE A 207 -17.43 4.38 -14.65
C ILE A 207 -17.43 2.84 -14.64
N VAL A 208 -16.27 2.19 -14.53
CA VAL A 208 -16.18 0.72 -14.43
C VAL A 208 -16.86 0.20 -13.16
N GLN A 209 -16.69 0.87 -12.01
CA GLN A 209 -17.40 0.54 -10.78
C GLN A 209 -18.92 0.62 -10.97
N ALA A 210 -19.41 1.70 -11.59
CA ALA A 210 -20.84 1.87 -11.86
C ALA A 210 -21.38 0.79 -12.80
N ALA A 211 -20.62 0.41 -13.82
CA ALA A 211 -21.01 -0.59 -14.82
C ALA A 211 -21.00 -2.03 -14.28
N THR A 212 -20.12 -2.34 -13.33
CA THR A 212 -19.85 -3.73 -12.88
C THR A 212 -20.29 -4.02 -11.46
N GLY A 213 -20.51 -2.99 -10.66
CA GLY A 213 -20.84 -3.13 -9.24
C GLY A 213 -19.65 -3.50 -8.33
N VAL A 214 -18.42 -3.53 -8.86
CA VAL A 214 -17.23 -3.77 -8.02
C VAL A 214 -16.97 -2.57 -7.10
N ALA A 215 -16.51 -2.82 -5.89
CA ALA A 215 -16.27 -1.76 -4.91
C ALA A 215 -15.11 -0.83 -5.33
N VAL A 216 -14.04 -1.42 -5.89
CA VAL A 216 -12.88 -0.68 -6.40
C VAL A 216 -12.48 -1.26 -7.74
N ALA A 217 -12.40 -0.43 -8.78
CA ALA A 217 -11.96 -0.83 -10.11
C ALA A 217 -10.48 -0.48 -10.29
N GLU A 218 -9.67 -1.50 -10.57
CA GLU A 218 -8.26 -1.36 -10.91
C GLU A 218 -7.99 -2.06 -12.24
N PRO A 219 -7.20 -1.47 -13.16
CA PRO A 219 -6.89 -2.13 -14.42
C PRO A 219 -6.01 -3.36 -14.19
N THR A 220 -6.38 -4.46 -14.83
CA THR A 220 -5.62 -5.72 -14.84
C THR A 220 -4.39 -5.62 -15.76
N GLU A 221 -4.48 -4.79 -16.81
CA GLU A 221 -3.39 -4.52 -17.74
C GLU A 221 -3.30 -3.03 -18.04
N LEU A 222 -2.07 -2.56 -18.23
CA LEU A 222 -1.76 -1.19 -18.64
C LEU A 222 -0.61 -1.20 -19.63
N THR A 223 -0.82 -0.54 -20.77
CA THR A 223 0.25 -0.19 -21.72
C THR A 223 0.23 1.30 -21.96
N ALA A 224 1.40 1.92 -22.12
CA ALA A 224 1.49 3.35 -22.32
C ALA A 224 2.62 3.75 -23.26
N THR A 225 2.47 4.92 -23.85
CA THR A 225 3.53 5.62 -24.58
C THR A 225 3.45 7.10 -24.25
N GLY A 226 4.60 7.79 -24.28
CA GLY A 226 4.65 9.20 -23.94
C GLY A 226 5.98 9.84 -24.28
N THR A 227 6.08 11.14 -24.02
CA THR A 227 7.28 11.94 -24.23
C THR A 227 7.75 12.53 -22.92
N LEU A 228 8.96 12.19 -22.51
CA LEU A 228 9.67 12.90 -21.45
C LEU A 228 10.32 14.16 -22.03
N GLY A 229 10.06 15.29 -21.38
CA GLY A 229 10.62 16.57 -21.79
C GLY A 229 12.09 16.74 -21.38
N PRO A 230 12.71 17.88 -21.74
CA PRO A 230 14.11 18.17 -21.40
C PRO A 230 14.41 18.20 -19.90
N THR A 231 13.40 18.42 -19.07
CA THR A 231 13.52 18.44 -17.60
C THR A 231 13.34 17.07 -16.96
N GLY A 232 13.05 16.04 -17.76
CA GLY A 232 12.88 14.65 -17.28
C GLY A 232 11.47 14.30 -16.82
N VAL A 233 10.51 15.25 -16.82
CA VAL A 233 9.10 14.95 -16.54
C VAL A 233 8.34 14.60 -17.82
N ASP A 234 7.20 13.91 -17.69
CA ASP A 234 6.31 13.62 -18.80
C ASP A 234 5.55 14.89 -19.24
N GLU A 235 5.66 15.23 -20.53
CA GLU A 235 4.98 16.38 -21.11
C GLU A 235 3.68 15.99 -21.80
N TRP A 236 3.61 14.79 -22.34
CA TRP A 236 2.42 14.17 -22.93
C TRP A 236 2.53 12.65 -22.93
N THR A 237 1.41 11.99 -22.61
CA THR A 237 1.35 10.52 -22.59
C THR A 237 -0.08 10.02 -22.76
N VAL A 238 -0.20 8.82 -23.32
CA VAL A 238 -1.44 8.05 -23.44
C VAL A 238 -1.24 6.66 -22.85
N ALA A 239 -2.25 6.16 -22.12
CA ALA A 239 -2.30 4.79 -21.66
C ALA A 239 -3.58 4.09 -22.11
N GLN A 240 -3.47 2.78 -22.37
CA GLN A 240 -4.58 1.86 -22.57
C GLN A 240 -4.71 0.99 -21.32
N LEU A 241 -5.89 0.99 -20.73
CA LEU A 241 -6.23 0.25 -19.53
C LEU A 241 -7.22 -0.86 -19.91
N THR A 242 -7.01 -2.06 -19.38
CA THR A 242 -7.97 -3.18 -19.48
C THR A 242 -8.45 -3.52 -18.08
N TYR A 243 -9.75 -3.59 -17.90
CA TYR A 243 -10.37 -3.97 -16.62
C TYR A 243 -10.95 -5.40 -16.70
N ARG A 244 -11.14 -6.00 -15.53
CA ARG A 244 -11.81 -7.31 -15.45
C ARG A 244 -13.18 -7.24 -16.11
N GLY A 245 -13.52 -8.24 -16.93
CA GLY A 245 -14.76 -8.25 -17.71
C GLY A 245 -14.63 -7.64 -19.10
N GLY A 246 -13.44 -7.18 -19.50
CA GLY A 246 -13.13 -6.74 -20.87
C GLY A 246 -13.44 -5.27 -21.18
N ILE A 247 -13.87 -4.48 -20.20
CA ILE A 247 -13.99 -3.03 -20.38
C ILE A 247 -12.58 -2.45 -20.55
N THR A 248 -12.42 -1.58 -21.55
CA THR A 248 -11.16 -0.90 -21.83
C THR A 248 -11.28 0.61 -21.62
N ALA A 249 -10.16 1.27 -21.33
CA ALA A 249 -10.12 2.73 -21.32
C ALA A 249 -8.86 3.25 -22.01
N SER A 250 -9.03 4.33 -22.79
CA SER A 250 -7.94 5.13 -23.34
C SER A 250 -7.85 6.43 -22.51
N VAL A 251 -6.76 6.63 -21.79
CA VAL A 251 -6.55 7.81 -20.95
C VAL A 251 -5.36 8.62 -21.45
N ARG A 252 -5.53 9.95 -21.55
CA ARG A 252 -4.49 10.86 -22.06
C ARG A 252 -4.27 12.01 -21.10
N THR A 253 -3.01 12.44 -20.99
CA THR A 253 -2.64 13.57 -20.14
C THR A 253 -1.43 14.30 -20.67
N GLY A 254 -1.25 15.54 -20.25
CA GLY A 254 -0.06 16.32 -20.55
C GLY A 254 -0.10 17.75 -19.98
N VAL A 255 1.08 18.33 -19.80
CA VAL A 255 1.26 19.71 -19.31
C VAL A 255 1.87 20.64 -20.35
N PHE A 256 2.16 20.09 -21.54
CA PHE A 256 2.72 20.88 -22.65
C PHE A 256 2.05 20.56 -24.00
N VAL A 257 0.78 20.16 -23.97
CA VAL A 257 -0.05 19.84 -25.12
C VAL A 257 -1.48 20.34 -24.87
N GLN A 258 -2.16 20.78 -25.94
CA GLN A 258 -3.59 21.09 -25.87
C GLN A 258 -4.37 19.85 -26.32
N ASP A 259 -5.36 19.43 -25.55
CA ASP A 259 -6.29 18.32 -25.86
C ASP A 259 -7.74 18.78 -25.61
N ASP A 260 -8.72 17.98 -25.97
CA ASP A 260 -10.15 18.31 -25.88
C ASP A 260 -10.67 18.34 -24.42
N ASN A 261 -9.98 17.70 -23.48
CA ASN A 261 -10.35 17.62 -22.06
C ASN A 261 -11.77 17.04 -21.87
N ALA A 262 -12.06 15.94 -22.50
CA ALA A 262 -13.39 15.36 -22.57
C ALA A 262 -13.43 13.93 -21.99
N VAL A 263 -14.66 13.48 -21.72
CA VAL A 263 -14.95 12.07 -21.40
C VAL A 263 -16.01 11.55 -22.37
N ALA A 264 -15.76 10.39 -22.98
CA ALA A 264 -16.71 9.64 -23.76
C ALA A 264 -16.84 8.21 -23.23
N VAL A 265 -18.06 7.79 -22.97
CA VAL A 265 -18.39 6.42 -22.51
C VAL A 265 -19.19 5.73 -23.61
N TYR A 266 -18.67 4.62 -24.11
CA TYR A 266 -19.27 3.85 -25.20
C TYR A 266 -19.85 2.56 -24.65
N GLY A 267 -21.13 2.33 -24.98
CA GLY A 267 -21.86 1.11 -24.64
C GLY A 267 -22.47 0.44 -25.85
N THR A 268 -23.03 -0.75 -25.65
CA THR A 268 -23.63 -1.55 -26.74
C THR A 268 -24.87 -0.92 -27.37
N ARG A 269 -25.50 0.08 -26.72
CA ARG A 269 -26.73 0.74 -27.19
C ARG A 269 -26.63 2.27 -27.28
N GLY A 270 -25.44 2.83 -27.04
CA GLY A 270 -25.28 4.27 -27.10
C GLY A 270 -23.95 4.77 -26.55
N ARG A 271 -23.88 6.07 -26.33
CA ARG A 271 -22.72 6.73 -25.73
C ARG A 271 -23.13 7.93 -24.89
N LEU A 272 -22.27 8.27 -23.92
CA LEU A 272 -22.37 9.48 -23.12
C LEU A 272 -21.14 10.36 -23.42
N LEU A 273 -21.35 11.69 -23.59
CA LEU A 273 -20.29 12.63 -23.86
C LEU A 273 -20.31 13.76 -22.84
N LEU A 274 -19.16 14.08 -22.27
CA LEU A 274 -18.95 15.20 -21.35
C LEU A 274 -17.81 16.06 -21.88
N ALA A 275 -18.11 17.32 -22.17
CA ALA A 275 -17.10 18.30 -22.52
C ALA A 275 -16.57 18.97 -21.24
N ASP A 276 -15.26 18.97 -21.05
CA ASP A 276 -14.56 19.60 -19.92
C ASP A 276 -15.19 19.32 -18.53
N PRO A 277 -15.32 18.04 -18.12
CA PRO A 277 -15.88 17.71 -16.81
C PRO A 277 -14.95 18.08 -15.63
N TRP A 278 -13.75 18.51 -15.91
CA TRP A 278 -12.70 18.75 -14.91
C TRP A 278 -12.75 20.15 -14.31
N THR A 279 -12.99 21.18 -15.15
CA THR A 279 -13.01 22.59 -14.72
C THR A 279 -14.41 23.04 -14.31
N LEU A 280 -15.45 22.25 -14.64
CA LEU A 280 -16.86 22.47 -14.25
C LEU A 280 -17.28 23.91 -14.51
N GLY A 281 -17.31 24.32 -15.79
CA GLY A 281 -17.76 25.66 -16.21
C GLY A 281 -19.16 26.01 -15.69
N ALA A 282 -19.72 27.15 -16.11
CA ALA A 282 -21.01 27.62 -15.59
C ALA A 282 -22.16 26.62 -15.78
N ASP A 283 -22.17 25.89 -16.91
CA ASP A 283 -23.23 24.97 -17.30
C ASP A 283 -22.66 23.63 -17.80
N PRO A 284 -22.09 22.78 -16.90
CA PRO A 284 -21.59 21.47 -17.31
C PRO A 284 -22.74 20.58 -17.80
N THR A 285 -22.48 19.79 -18.86
CA THR A 285 -23.50 19.00 -19.54
C THR A 285 -23.09 17.54 -19.74
N ILE A 286 -24.08 16.65 -19.85
CA ILE A 286 -23.94 15.29 -20.37
C ILE A 286 -24.82 15.17 -21.61
N GLU A 287 -24.21 14.87 -22.75
CA GLU A 287 -24.97 14.46 -23.96
C GLU A 287 -25.20 12.94 -23.91
N VAL A 288 -26.46 12.56 -24.06
CA VAL A 288 -26.89 11.16 -24.07
C VAL A 288 -27.36 10.81 -25.49
N HIS A 289 -26.66 9.87 -26.13
CA HIS A 289 -26.98 9.37 -27.46
C HIS A 289 -27.28 7.88 -27.35
N THR A 290 -28.49 7.47 -27.71
CA THR A 290 -28.91 6.05 -27.76
C THR A 290 -29.39 5.68 -29.14
N VAL A 291 -29.43 4.39 -29.45
CA VAL A 291 -29.91 3.90 -30.76
C VAL A 291 -31.41 4.03 -30.94
N ASP A 292 -32.19 4.17 -29.86
CA ASP A 292 -33.64 4.10 -29.84
C ASP A 292 -34.30 5.48 -29.65
N GLU A 293 -33.55 6.51 -29.26
CA GLU A 293 -34.09 7.83 -28.91
C GLU A 293 -33.26 8.95 -29.55
N ASP A 294 -33.88 10.11 -29.75
CA ASP A 294 -33.19 11.32 -30.18
C ASP A 294 -32.17 11.76 -29.09
N PRO A 295 -31.02 12.30 -29.49
CA PRO A 295 -30.03 12.80 -28.53
C PRO A 295 -30.63 13.83 -27.56
N ARG A 296 -30.28 13.70 -26.28
CA ARG A 296 -30.69 14.64 -25.23
C ARG A 296 -29.51 15.14 -24.42
N THR A 297 -29.65 16.34 -23.88
CA THR A 297 -28.62 16.98 -23.03
C THR A 297 -29.17 17.16 -21.62
N LEU A 298 -28.40 16.73 -20.63
CA LEU A 298 -28.61 17.04 -19.22
C LEU A 298 -27.70 18.19 -18.84
N SER A 299 -28.22 19.21 -18.17
CA SER A 299 -27.45 20.39 -17.73
C SER A 299 -27.42 20.46 -16.22
N PHE A 300 -26.30 20.89 -15.67
CA PHE A 300 -26.04 21.00 -14.24
C PHE A 300 -25.53 22.40 -13.91
N ALA A 301 -25.78 22.85 -12.69
CA ALA A 301 -25.16 24.09 -12.21
C ALA A 301 -23.68 23.82 -11.85
N GLY A 302 -22.77 24.58 -12.44
CA GLY A 302 -21.32 24.45 -12.23
C GLY A 302 -20.79 25.10 -10.94
N GLU A 303 -21.63 25.27 -9.92
CA GLU A 303 -21.33 26.07 -8.75
C GLU A 303 -20.48 25.36 -7.70
N HIS A 304 -19.42 26.00 -7.28
CA HIS A 304 -18.64 25.74 -6.06
C HIS A 304 -18.15 24.29 -5.83
N PRO A 305 -17.43 23.66 -6.77
CA PRO A 305 -16.96 22.29 -6.57
C PRO A 305 -16.04 22.10 -5.35
N TYR A 306 -15.21 23.10 -4.99
CA TYR A 306 -14.39 23.08 -3.80
C TYR A 306 -15.18 23.16 -2.49
N ALA A 307 -16.32 23.88 -2.48
CA ALA A 307 -17.19 23.89 -1.32
C ALA A 307 -17.80 22.50 -1.07
N ARG A 308 -18.16 21.78 -2.14
CA ARG A 308 -18.74 20.43 -2.04
C ARG A 308 -17.77 19.39 -1.47
N GLU A 309 -16.49 19.42 -1.86
CA GLU A 309 -15.50 18.53 -1.27
C GLU A 309 -15.17 18.89 0.19
N ALA A 310 -15.19 20.17 0.54
CA ALA A 310 -15.07 20.60 1.92
C ALA A 310 -16.24 20.10 2.77
N ASP A 311 -17.48 20.22 2.28
CA ASP A 311 -18.67 19.71 2.97
C ASP A 311 -18.62 18.19 3.09
N ALA A 312 -18.27 17.44 2.03
CA ALA A 312 -18.13 16.00 2.09
C ALA A 312 -17.10 15.53 3.12
N THR A 313 -15.98 16.26 3.25
CA THR A 313 -14.94 15.96 4.25
C THR A 313 -15.46 16.19 5.67
N THR A 314 -16.16 17.30 5.92
CA THR A 314 -16.72 17.59 7.25
C THR A 314 -17.93 16.74 7.59
N ASP A 315 -18.71 16.31 6.60
CA ASP A 315 -19.80 15.35 6.80
C ASP A 315 -19.26 13.96 7.16
N ALA A 316 -18.15 13.52 6.53
CA ALA A 316 -17.44 12.31 6.94
C ALA A 316 -16.94 12.41 8.39
N LEU A 317 -16.35 13.57 8.79
CA LEU A 317 -15.92 13.81 10.17
C LEU A 317 -17.08 13.71 11.16
N ARG A 318 -18.22 14.35 10.87
CA ARG A 318 -19.41 14.30 11.73
C ARG A 318 -20.02 12.89 11.83
N ALA A 319 -19.90 12.11 10.76
CA ALA A 319 -20.35 10.72 10.73
C ALA A 319 -19.38 9.74 11.39
N GLY A 320 -18.18 10.18 11.81
CA GLY A 320 -17.13 9.30 12.31
C GLY A 320 -16.57 8.37 11.23
N ALA A 321 -16.69 8.76 9.95
CA ALA A 321 -16.16 8.02 8.82
C ALA A 321 -14.72 8.44 8.52
N VAL A 322 -13.92 7.52 7.99
CA VAL A 322 -12.51 7.77 7.64
C VAL A 322 -12.32 8.27 6.20
N GLU A 323 -13.40 8.37 5.43
CA GLU A 323 -13.38 8.71 4.01
C GLU A 323 -14.70 9.34 3.57
N ALA A 324 -14.71 10.00 2.43
CA ALA A 324 -15.93 10.44 1.76
C ALA A 324 -16.40 9.38 0.75
N ALA A 325 -17.71 9.17 0.66
CA ALA A 325 -18.28 8.16 -0.26
C ALA A 325 -18.00 8.43 -1.75
N GLN A 326 -17.75 9.68 -2.10
CA GLN A 326 -17.45 10.08 -3.48
C GLN A 326 -16.03 9.75 -3.92
N MET A 327 -15.08 9.64 -2.99
CA MET A 327 -13.69 9.27 -3.22
C MET A 327 -13.16 8.55 -1.99
N THR A 328 -13.16 7.22 -2.04
CA THR A 328 -12.72 6.39 -0.93
C THR A 328 -11.20 6.28 -0.88
N ILE A 329 -10.66 5.93 0.28
CA ILE A 329 -9.22 5.68 0.46
C ILE A 329 -8.74 4.55 -0.47
N ASP A 330 -9.55 3.50 -0.63
CA ASP A 330 -9.18 2.39 -1.51
C ASP A 330 -9.16 2.79 -2.99
N GLU A 331 -10.03 3.71 -3.43
CA GLU A 331 -9.95 4.31 -4.77
C GLU A 331 -8.70 5.17 -4.93
N SER A 332 -8.32 5.96 -3.93
CA SER A 332 -7.04 6.72 -3.94
C SER A 332 -5.83 5.80 -4.04
N LEU A 333 -5.81 4.67 -3.32
CA LEU A 333 -4.75 3.67 -3.40
C LEU A 333 -4.68 3.00 -4.78
N ALA A 334 -5.82 2.63 -5.36
CA ALA A 334 -5.90 2.04 -6.71
C ALA A 334 -5.43 3.05 -7.77
N THR A 335 -5.78 4.32 -7.61
CA THR A 335 -5.34 5.43 -8.46
C THR A 335 -3.82 5.58 -8.38
N ALA A 336 -3.25 5.72 -7.19
CA ALA A 336 -1.80 5.85 -7.00
C ALA A 336 -1.03 4.68 -7.64
N ARG A 337 -1.51 3.44 -7.47
CA ARG A 337 -0.93 2.25 -8.08
C ARG A 337 -1.02 2.26 -9.61
N THR A 338 -2.12 2.77 -10.16
CA THR A 338 -2.29 2.91 -11.61
C THR A 338 -1.36 3.97 -12.18
N LEU A 339 -1.21 5.12 -11.49
CA LEU A 339 -0.27 6.18 -11.89
C LEU A 339 1.18 5.71 -11.82
N ASP A 340 1.58 4.92 -10.82
CA ASP A 340 2.91 4.31 -10.76
C ASP A 340 3.17 3.36 -11.93
N LYS A 341 2.20 2.50 -12.26
CA LYS A 341 2.29 1.62 -13.44
C LYS A 341 2.40 2.43 -14.74
N TRP A 342 1.65 3.54 -14.85
CA TRP A 342 1.69 4.41 -16.03
C TRP A 342 3.06 5.09 -16.17
N ARG A 343 3.60 5.66 -15.09
CA ARG A 343 4.95 6.23 -15.07
C ARG A 343 6.01 5.20 -15.46
N ALA A 344 5.94 4.02 -14.86
CA ALA A 344 6.87 2.91 -15.16
C ALA A 344 6.82 2.49 -16.63
N ALA A 345 5.63 2.43 -17.24
CA ALA A 345 5.45 2.02 -18.64
C ALA A 345 6.09 2.99 -19.64
N ILE A 346 6.23 4.28 -19.29
CA ILE A 346 6.93 5.28 -20.13
C ILE A 346 8.37 5.55 -19.67
N GLY A 347 8.87 4.80 -18.65
CA GLY A 347 10.22 4.97 -18.13
C GLY A 347 10.43 6.19 -17.25
N LEU A 348 9.37 6.82 -16.74
CA LEU A 348 9.47 7.95 -15.80
C LEU A 348 9.73 7.43 -14.38
N ARG A 349 10.86 7.81 -13.82
CA ARG A 349 11.21 7.61 -12.41
C ARG A 349 11.78 8.91 -11.85
N TYR A 350 11.26 9.34 -10.72
CA TYR A 350 11.80 10.53 -10.06
C TYR A 350 13.09 10.22 -9.30
N PRO A 351 14.02 11.19 -9.15
CA PRO A 351 15.31 10.97 -8.46
C PRO A 351 15.15 10.44 -7.02
N PHE A 352 14.14 10.91 -6.31
CA PHE A 352 13.85 10.50 -4.92
C PHE A 352 13.23 9.09 -4.80
N GLU A 353 12.97 8.41 -5.91
CA GLU A 353 12.46 7.02 -5.95
C GLU A 353 13.53 6.01 -6.43
N ALA A 354 14.72 6.48 -6.77
CA ALA A 354 15.79 5.61 -7.25
C ALA A 354 16.20 4.59 -6.18
N GLU A 355 16.63 3.38 -6.60
CA GLU A 355 17.10 2.34 -5.66
C GLU A 355 18.30 2.78 -4.81
N SER A 356 19.01 3.83 -5.23
CA SER A 356 20.13 4.43 -4.51
C SER A 356 19.75 5.69 -3.72
N ALA A 357 18.47 6.10 -3.72
CA ALA A 357 18.04 7.34 -3.10
C ALA A 357 18.09 7.27 -1.56
N ASP A 358 18.38 8.40 -0.96
CA ASP A 358 18.26 8.60 0.48
C ASP A 358 16.80 8.94 0.82
N ILE A 359 15.95 7.89 0.89
CA ILE A 359 14.51 8.04 1.17
C ILE A 359 14.32 8.19 2.69
N PRO A 360 13.78 9.34 3.17
CA PRO A 360 13.41 9.48 4.58
C PRO A 360 12.18 8.63 4.91
N THR A 361 11.83 8.52 6.19
CA THR A 361 10.51 8.03 6.59
C THR A 361 9.41 8.92 5.99
N VAL A 362 8.23 8.38 5.80
CA VAL A 362 7.10 9.15 5.22
C VAL A 362 6.76 10.39 6.07
N SER A 363 6.91 10.30 7.40
CA SER A 363 6.71 11.43 8.32
C SER A 363 7.86 12.44 8.33
N GLY A 364 9.03 12.08 7.78
CA GLY A 364 10.28 12.85 7.88
C GLY A 364 10.93 12.80 9.28
N ARG A 365 10.37 12.02 10.21
CA ARG A 365 10.91 11.83 11.57
C ARG A 365 11.73 10.55 11.67
N PRO A 366 12.67 10.44 12.61
CA PRO A 366 13.37 9.18 12.85
C PRO A 366 12.40 8.04 13.14
N LEU A 367 12.72 6.85 12.60
CA LEU A 367 11.97 5.62 12.85
C LEU A 367 12.01 5.25 14.35
N ARG A 368 10.87 4.90 14.92
CA ARG A 368 10.74 4.54 16.34
C ARG A 368 9.72 3.43 16.53
N VAL A 369 10.08 2.46 17.36
CA VAL A 369 9.13 1.44 17.80
C VAL A 369 8.02 2.11 18.63
N GLN A 370 6.78 1.81 18.30
CA GLN A 370 5.61 2.37 18.98
C GLN A 370 5.36 1.65 20.31
N ASP A 371 5.01 2.42 21.33
CA ASP A 371 4.61 1.86 22.62
C ASP A 371 3.32 1.03 22.47
N GLY A 372 3.27 -0.13 23.15
CA GLY A 372 2.10 -1.01 23.08
C GLY A 372 1.94 -1.76 21.75
N ASN A 373 2.97 -1.83 20.92
CA ASN A 373 2.95 -2.64 19.70
C ASN A 373 2.69 -4.13 20.03
N PRO A 374 2.11 -4.91 19.10
CA PRO A 374 1.70 -6.29 19.36
C PRO A 374 2.84 -7.31 19.28
N MET A 375 4.08 -6.90 18.94
CA MET A 375 5.16 -7.81 18.61
C MET A 375 5.57 -8.68 19.79
N GLN A 376 5.61 -9.97 19.55
CA GLN A 376 6.19 -10.96 20.45
C GLN A 376 7.65 -11.22 20.04
N TYR A 377 8.49 -11.66 21.01
CA TYR A 377 9.90 -11.90 20.75
C TYR A 377 10.32 -13.29 21.22
N GLY A 378 11.35 -13.82 20.55
CA GLY A 378 12.05 -15.05 20.90
C GLY A 378 13.55 -14.89 20.77
N GLU A 379 14.27 -15.97 20.99
CA GLU A 379 15.73 -16.00 20.89
C GLU A 379 16.17 -17.18 20.02
N ILE A 380 17.24 -16.98 19.25
CA ILE A 380 17.97 -18.02 18.54
C ILE A 380 19.40 -18.00 19.11
N PRO A 381 19.90 -19.14 19.62
CA PRO A 381 21.25 -19.20 20.20
C PRO A 381 22.32 -18.64 19.25
N GLY A 382 23.24 -17.86 19.76
CA GLY A 382 24.36 -17.30 18.98
C GLY A 382 24.05 -16.03 18.19
N VAL A 383 22.80 -15.63 17.93
CA VAL A 383 22.47 -14.38 17.22
C VAL A 383 22.80 -13.16 18.08
N GLY A 384 22.59 -13.26 19.40
CA GLY A 384 22.91 -12.18 20.34
C GLY A 384 21.94 -10.99 20.33
N LYS A 385 20.79 -11.12 19.69
CA LYS A 385 19.69 -10.15 19.65
C LYS A 385 18.39 -10.88 19.95
N ARG A 386 17.39 -10.16 20.50
CA ARG A 386 16.00 -10.66 20.55
C ARG A 386 15.40 -10.56 19.14
N LEU A 387 14.69 -11.59 18.72
CA LEU A 387 14.08 -11.66 17.40
C LEU A 387 12.58 -11.46 17.51
N SER A 388 12.01 -10.60 16.65
CA SER A 388 10.55 -10.57 16.48
C SER A 388 10.03 -11.93 16.03
N ARG A 389 8.89 -12.37 16.60
CA ARG A 389 8.26 -13.65 16.25
C ARG A 389 7.73 -13.67 14.82
N LEU A 390 7.53 -12.51 14.18
CA LEU A 390 7.32 -12.41 12.74
C LEU A 390 8.63 -12.03 12.03
N VAL A 391 8.81 -12.58 10.83
CA VAL A 391 9.95 -12.32 9.94
C VAL A 391 9.44 -11.70 8.65
N MET A 392 9.91 -10.51 8.31
CA MET A 392 9.54 -9.79 7.10
C MET A 392 10.26 -10.35 5.88
N GLY A 393 9.54 -10.98 4.96
CA GLY A 393 10.04 -11.33 3.63
C GLY A 393 10.12 -10.11 2.72
N VAL A 394 11.22 -9.97 1.99
CA VAL A 394 11.49 -8.77 1.16
C VAL A 394 11.21 -8.98 -0.33
N ASP A 395 10.48 -10.04 -0.70
CA ASP A 395 10.31 -10.48 -2.09
C ASP A 395 9.08 -9.89 -2.82
N ASN A 396 8.24 -9.13 -2.13
CA ASN A 396 6.97 -8.61 -2.66
C ASN A 396 6.94 -7.09 -2.90
N GLN A 397 8.01 -6.36 -2.62
CA GLN A 397 8.05 -4.91 -2.78
C GLN A 397 8.63 -4.54 -4.14
N PRO A 398 7.90 -3.76 -4.98
CA PRO A 398 8.32 -3.45 -6.36
C PRO A 398 9.51 -2.48 -6.44
N ASP A 399 9.65 -1.58 -5.47
CA ASP A 399 10.67 -0.53 -5.43
C ASP A 399 11.04 -0.12 -4.00
N LEU A 400 12.06 0.74 -3.85
CA LEU A 400 12.57 1.17 -2.54
C LEU A 400 11.55 2.04 -1.78
N ALA A 401 10.75 2.85 -2.45
CA ALA A 401 9.76 3.70 -1.78
C ALA A 401 8.63 2.86 -1.16
N HIS A 402 8.14 1.87 -1.92
CA HIS A 402 7.16 0.90 -1.44
C HIS A 402 7.71 0.05 -0.29
N ALA A 403 8.94 -0.48 -0.45
CA ALA A 403 9.62 -1.24 0.59
C ALA A 403 9.79 -0.41 1.87
N SER A 404 10.21 0.86 1.74
CA SER A 404 10.40 1.76 2.89
C SER A 404 9.12 1.93 3.71
N ALA A 405 7.97 2.10 3.07
CA ALA A 405 6.70 2.27 3.78
C ALA A 405 6.30 1.01 4.58
N ILE A 406 6.49 -0.19 4.00
CA ILE A 406 6.14 -1.46 4.67
C ILE A 406 7.16 -1.81 5.76
N PHE A 407 8.45 -1.63 5.49
CA PHE A 407 9.51 -1.96 6.45
C PHE A 407 9.52 -0.99 7.64
N ASP A 408 9.25 0.30 7.40
CA ASP A 408 9.08 1.29 8.46
C ASP A 408 7.93 0.89 9.38
N LEU A 409 6.75 0.58 8.82
CA LEU A 409 5.63 0.07 9.61
C LEU A 409 6.01 -1.16 10.44
N PHE A 410 6.70 -2.13 9.83
CA PHE A 410 7.09 -3.35 10.53
C PHE A 410 7.97 -3.06 11.75
N VAL A 411 8.95 -2.17 11.60
CA VAL A 411 9.82 -1.75 12.72
C VAL A 411 9.05 -0.92 13.75
N GLU A 412 8.17 -0.03 13.32
CA GLU A 412 7.30 0.74 14.24
C GLU A 412 6.39 -0.17 15.07
N GLN A 413 5.97 -1.30 14.51
CA GLN A 413 5.22 -2.35 15.21
C GLN A 413 6.11 -3.37 15.97
N GLY A 414 7.39 -3.06 16.18
CA GLY A 414 8.33 -3.86 16.96
C GLY A 414 9.03 -4.97 16.19
N GLY A 415 8.80 -5.10 14.89
CA GLY A 415 9.50 -6.07 14.04
C GLY A 415 10.96 -5.71 13.82
N ASN A 416 11.84 -6.72 13.83
CA ASN A 416 13.27 -6.49 13.61
C ASN A 416 13.96 -7.57 12.80
N VAL A 417 13.26 -8.60 12.30
CA VAL A 417 13.86 -9.69 11.52
C VAL A 417 13.41 -9.59 10.07
N PHE A 418 14.38 -9.58 9.16
CA PHE A 418 14.16 -9.49 7.71
C PHE A 418 14.78 -10.68 7.00
N ASP A 419 14.02 -11.28 6.08
CA ASP A 419 14.42 -12.46 5.29
C ASP A 419 14.66 -12.08 3.84
N THR A 420 15.88 -12.32 3.34
CA THR A 420 16.26 -12.13 1.94
C THR A 420 17.00 -13.34 1.37
N GLY A 421 17.34 -13.28 0.09
CA GLY A 421 18.07 -14.36 -0.59
C GLY A 421 18.79 -13.88 -1.84
N TYR A 422 19.95 -14.45 -2.09
CA TYR A 422 20.84 -14.14 -3.20
C TYR A 422 20.15 -14.06 -4.56
N ILE A 423 19.20 -14.99 -4.82
CA ILE A 423 18.49 -15.09 -6.10
C ILE A 423 17.28 -14.15 -6.19
N TYR A 424 16.82 -13.56 -5.09
CA TYR A 424 15.59 -12.78 -5.09
C TYR A 424 15.73 -11.52 -5.95
N GLY A 425 14.87 -11.43 -6.99
CA GLY A 425 14.92 -10.33 -7.95
C GLY A 425 16.28 -10.17 -8.65
N GLY A 426 17.06 -11.27 -8.81
CA GLY A 426 18.42 -11.20 -9.37
C GLY A 426 19.42 -10.44 -8.48
N GLY A 427 19.15 -10.35 -7.17
CA GLY A 427 20.00 -9.64 -6.17
C GLY A 427 19.58 -8.20 -5.91
N VAL A 428 18.60 -7.65 -6.64
CA VAL A 428 18.09 -6.28 -6.42
C VAL A 428 17.46 -6.14 -5.03
N LEU A 429 16.75 -7.18 -4.56
CA LEU A 429 16.04 -7.12 -3.29
C LEU A 429 16.97 -7.09 -2.08
N GLU A 430 18.13 -7.73 -2.15
CA GLU A 430 19.19 -7.62 -1.12
C GLU A 430 19.73 -6.19 -1.04
N GLY A 431 20.01 -5.57 -2.19
CA GLY A 431 20.46 -4.18 -2.28
C GLY A 431 19.42 -3.20 -1.75
N ARG A 432 18.14 -3.43 -2.06
CA ARG A 432 17.02 -2.62 -1.57
C ARG A 432 16.89 -2.68 -0.05
N LEU A 433 16.95 -3.87 0.55
CA LEU A 433 16.94 -4.03 2.00
C LEU A 433 18.15 -3.32 2.63
N GLY A 434 19.35 -3.53 2.08
CA GLY A 434 20.58 -2.88 2.55
C GLY A 434 20.50 -1.36 2.48
N LYS A 435 19.98 -0.81 1.37
CA LYS A 435 19.79 0.64 1.20
C LYS A 435 18.78 1.20 2.19
N TRP A 436 17.66 0.52 2.42
CA TRP A 436 16.68 0.92 3.44
C TRP A 436 17.30 0.90 4.85
N ILE A 437 18.02 -0.16 5.23
CA ILE A 437 18.74 -0.23 6.53
C ILE A 437 19.72 0.94 6.68
N GLN A 438 20.47 1.25 5.63
CA GLN A 438 21.38 2.39 5.60
C GLN A 438 20.63 3.72 5.78
N ASN A 439 19.54 3.92 5.05
CA ASN A 439 18.72 5.14 5.14
C ASN A 439 18.15 5.37 6.57
N ARG A 440 17.93 4.29 7.33
CA ARG A 440 17.42 4.35 8.73
C ARG A 440 18.53 4.34 9.77
N GLY A 441 19.76 3.92 9.41
CA GLY A 441 20.87 3.83 10.35
C GLY A 441 20.71 2.75 11.41
N ILE A 442 19.99 1.64 11.12
CA ILE A 442 19.52 0.66 12.11
C ILE A 442 20.13 -0.74 11.96
N ARG A 443 21.31 -0.87 11.32
CA ARG A 443 21.92 -2.20 11.08
C ARG A 443 22.06 -3.04 12.37
N GLU A 444 22.42 -2.41 13.46
CA GLU A 444 22.61 -3.11 14.74
C GLU A 444 21.29 -3.45 15.45
N ASP A 445 20.20 -2.79 15.09
CA ASP A 445 18.88 -3.03 15.70
C ASP A 445 18.12 -4.16 15.01
N VAL A 446 18.46 -4.48 13.75
CA VAL A 446 17.79 -5.49 12.94
C VAL A 446 18.60 -6.78 12.84
N VAL A 447 17.88 -7.88 12.60
CA VAL A 447 18.40 -9.20 12.29
C VAL A 447 18.18 -9.47 10.81
N VAL A 448 19.22 -9.72 10.04
CA VAL A 448 19.14 -10.02 8.62
C VAL A 448 19.44 -11.49 8.38
N ILE A 449 18.48 -12.17 7.77
CA ILE A 449 18.62 -13.54 7.27
C ILE A 449 19.04 -13.45 5.81
N THR A 450 20.24 -13.92 5.51
CA THR A 450 20.79 -13.99 4.16
C THR A 450 20.80 -15.43 3.68
N LYS A 451 20.35 -15.69 2.44
CA LYS A 451 20.33 -17.05 1.87
C LYS A 451 21.13 -17.12 0.58
N GLY A 452 21.95 -18.16 0.47
CA GLY A 452 22.70 -18.51 -0.75
C GLY A 452 22.76 -20.02 -0.95
N ALA A 453 23.65 -20.52 -1.79
CA ALA A 453 23.75 -21.93 -2.14
C ALA A 453 22.41 -22.49 -2.70
N HIS A 454 21.88 -21.84 -3.74
CA HIS A 454 20.70 -22.30 -4.46
C HIS A 454 21.11 -23.13 -5.69
N THR A 455 20.37 -24.20 -5.98
CA THR A 455 20.58 -25.01 -7.20
C THR A 455 20.51 -24.13 -8.47
N PRO A 456 21.36 -24.40 -9.48
CA PRO A 456 22.37 -25.47 -9.57
C PRO A 456 23.72 -25.16 -8.86
N PHE A 457 23.87 -23.99 -8.25
CA PHE A 457 25.11 -23.49 -7.63
C PHE A 457 25.10 -23.75 -6.10
N CYS A 458 24.80 -24.98 -5.71
CA CYS A 458 24.77 -25.43 -4.32
C CYS A 458 25.98 -26.30 -4.02
N ASP A 459 27.13 -25.64 -3.81
CA ASP A 459 28.44 -26.21 -3.48
C ASP A 459 29.24 -25.23 -2.59
N PRO A 460 30.31 -25.66 -1.90
CA PRO A 460 31.10 -24.82 -0.98
C PRO A 460 31.72 -23.56 -1.61
N GLU A 461 32.18 -23.63 -2.87
CA GLU A 461 32.78 -22.49 -3.57
C GLU A 461 31.69 -21.46 -3.93
N SER A 462 30.60 -21.92 -4.50
CA SER A 462 29.43 -21.07 -4.83
C SER A 462 28.82 -20.45 -3.57
N LEU A 463 28.75 -21.18 -2.46
CA LEU A 463 28.27 -20.67 -1.17
C LEU A 463 29.11 -19.46 -0.74
N THR A 464 30.46 -19.61 -0.72
CA THR A 464 31.37 -18.52 -0.37
C THR A 464 31.18 -17.31 -1.27
N LYS A 465 31.15 -17.51 -2.58
CA LYS A 465 30.99 -16.44 -3.57
C LYS A 465 29.66 -15.69 -3.33
N GLN A 466 28.54 -16.42 -3.23
CA GLN A 466 27.20 -15.83 -3.06
C GLN A 466 27.09 -15.10 -1.72
N LEU A 467 27.64 -15.62 -0.62
CA LEU A 467 27.66 -14.91 0.66
C LEU A 467 28.38 -13.56 0.53
N LEU A 468 29.57 -13.53 -0.05
CA LEU A 468 30.36 -12.29 -0.18
C LEU A 468 29.65 -11.26 -1.06
N GLU A 469 29.07 -11.68 -2.18
CA GLU A 469 28.27 -10.80 -3.05
C GLU A 469 27.01 -10.31 -2.35
N SER A 470 26.32 -11.14 -1.54
CA SER A 470 25.16 -10.74 -0.75
C SER A 470 25.52 -9.67 0.29
N LEU A 471 26.63 -9.85 1.02
CA LEU A 471 27.10 -8.85 1.99
C LEU A 471 27.45 -7.51 1.31
N GLU A 472 28.08 -7.56 0.13
CA GLU A 472 28.38 -6.36 -0.68
C GLU A 472 27.08 -5.64 -1.09
N ARG A 473 26.09 -6.37 -1.66
CA ARG A 473 24.78 -5.81 -2.06
C ARG A 473 24.03 -5.20 -0.88
N GLN A 474 24.08 -5.86 0.28
CA GLN A 474 23.43 -5.38 1.51
C GLN A 474 24.20 -4.24 2.19
N GLY A 475 25.43 -3.94 1.77
CA GLY A 475 26.28 -2.90 2.36
C GLY A 475 26.66 -3.19 3.81
N THR A 476 26.95 -4.45 4.16
CA THR A 476 27.27 -4.89 5.51
C THR A 476 28.41 -5.91 5.50
N ASP A 477 29.14 -6.05 6.62
CA ASP A 477 30.23 -7.00 6.77
C ASP A 477 29.77 -8.38 7.27
N TYR A 478 28.50 -8.50 7.72
CA TYR A 478 27.98 -9.74 8.30
C TYR A 478 26.49 -9.93 8.09
N ALA A 479 26.07 -11.21 8.06
CA ALA A 479 24.69 -11.65 8.23
C ALA A 479 24.48 -12.13 9.67
N ASP A 480 23.32 -11.83 10.27
CA ASP A 480 22.99 -12.37 11.60
C ASP A 480 22.70 -13.86 11.50
N ILE A 481 21.95 -14.27 10.46
CA ILE A 481 21.65 -15.67 10.15
C ILE A 481 21.97 -15.90 8.68
N TYR A 482 22.78 -16.94 8.39
CA TYR A 482 22.98 -17.40 7.02
C TYR A 482 22.31 -18.76 6.81
N MET A 483 21.55 -18.90 5.74
CA MET A 483 20.90 -20.16 5.42
C MET A 483 21.32 -20.67 4.05
N MET A 484 21.68 -21.93 3.97
CA MET A 484 21.73 -22.61 2.69
C MET A 484 20.33 -22.69 2.12
N HIS A 485 20.11 -22.11 0.93
CA HIS A 485 18.77 -21.98 0.34
C HIS A 485 18.21 -23.31 -0.18
N ARG A 486 19.10 -24.24 -0.50
CA ARG A 486 18.81 -25.65 -0.87
C ARG A 486 19.85 -26.56 -0.27
N ASP A 487 19.57 -27.87 -0.26
CA ASP A 487 20.58 -28.91 -0.04
C ASP A 487 21.12 -29.43 -1.39
N ASN A 488 22.29 -30.01 -1.36
CA ASN A 488 22.86 -30.82 -2.42
C ASN A 488 23.33 -32.17 -1.83
N PRO A 489 22.50 -33.22 -1.85
CA PRO A 489 22.83 -34.51 -1.28
C PRO A 489 24.03 -35.21 -1.92
N ASP A 490 24.45 -34.82 -3.12
CA ASP A 490 25.62 -35.37 -3.81
C ASP A 490 26.95 -34.91 -3.18
N ILE A 491 26.92 -33.86 -2.34
CA ILE A 491 28.08 -33.34 -1.63
C ILE A 491 28.02 -33.80 -0.16
N PRO A 492 29.13 -34.35 0.39
CA PRO A 492 29.22 -34.67 1.80
C PRO A 492 28.88 -33.44 2.66
N VAL A 493 28.02 -33.59 3.65
CA VAL A 493 27.55 -32.49 4.50
C VAL A 493 28.68 -31.76 5.22
N GLY A 494 29.75 -32.48 5.52
CA GLY A 494 30.94 -31.93 6.19
C GLY A 494 31.61 -30.81 5.40
N GLU A 495 31.57 -30.85 4.06
CA GLU A 495 32.18 -29.80 3.22
C GLU A 495 31.39 -28.48 3.38
N PHE A 496 30.06 -28.52 3.53
CA PHE A 496 29.25 -27.34 3.83
C PHE A 496 29.50 -26.82 5.25
N VAL A 497 29.53 -27.72 6.24
CA VAL A 497 29.79 -27.36 7.64
C VAL A 497 31.15 -26.70 7.78
N ASP A 498 32.18 -27.20 7.08
CA ASP A 498 33.52 -26.66 7.14
C ASP A 498 33.58 -25.23 6.64
N VAL A 499 33.00 -24.93 5.48
CA VAL A 499 33.03 -23.59 4.91
C VAL A 499 32.13 -22.61 5.69
N LEU A 500 30.98 -23.07 6.21
CA LEU A 500 30.10 -22.23 7.05
C LEU A 500 30.78 -21.86 8.37
N ASP A 501 31.49 -22.82 9.04
CA ASP A 501 32.22 -22.56 10.26
C ASP A 501 33.44 -21.64 10.02
N GLU A 502 34.07 -21.72 8.84
CA GLU A 502 35.12 -20.75 8.43
C GLU A 502 34.56 -19.32 8.35
N HIS A 503 33.42 -19.13 7.66
CA HIS A 503 32.78 -17.81 7.57
C HIS A 503 32.31 -17.31 8.93
N ARG A 504 31.81 -18.18 9.79
CA ARG A 504 31.42 -17.82 11.15
C ARG A 504 32.65 -17.36 11.98
N ARG A 505 33.76 -18.11 11.95
CA ARG A 505 35.02 -17.72 12.63
C ARG A 505 35.60 -16.42 12.10
N ALA A 506 35.38 -16.14 10.81
CA ALA A 506 35.78 -14.88 10.19
C ALA A 506 34.83 -13.72 10.53
N GLY A 507 33.75 -13.96 11.28
CA GLY A 507 32.76 -12.94 11.68
C GLY A 507 31.78 -12.51 10.58
N ARG A 508 31.76 -13.19 9.42
CA ARG A 508 30.85 -12.88 8.30
C ARG A 508 29.43 -13.36 8.51
N ILE A 509 29.23 -14.37 9.36
CA ILE A 509 27.94 -14.87 9.80
C ILE A 509 27.96 -15.14 11.30
N ARG A 510 26.86 -14.94 12.01
CA ARG A 510 26.77 -15.24 13.45
C ARG A 510 26.35 -16.68 13.68
N VAL A 511 25.25 -17.10 13.06
CA VAL A 511 24.73 -18.47 13.07
C VAL A 511 24.34 -18.89 11.67
N TYR A 512 24.23 -20.20 11.45
CA TYR A 512 23.81 -20.73 10.16
C TYR A 512 22.84 -21.91 10.29
N GLY A 513 22.17 -22.23 9.18
CA GLY A 513 21.22 -23.33 9.10
C GLY A 513 20.87 -23.69 7.66
N GLY A 514 19.82 -24.51 7.52
CA GLY A 514 19.34 -25.00 6.24
C GLY A 514 17.93 -24.50 5.93
N SER A 515 17.70 -24.15 4.68
CA SER A 515 16.37 -23.96 4.12
C SER A 515 16.09 -25.08 3.14
N ASN A 516 14.92 -25.71 3.26
CA ASN A 516 14.57 -26.89 2.48
C ASN A 516 15.55 -28.07 2.69
N TRP A 517 15.83 -28.34 3.95
CA TRP A 517 16.63 -29.47 4.40
C TRP A 517 15.76 -30.50 5.11
N THR A 518 16.03 -31.79 4.85
CA THR A 518 15.34 -32.86 5.61
C THR A 518 15.85 -32.92 7.05
N PRO A 519 15.03 -33.38 8.04
CA PRO A 519 15.48 -33.63 9.40
C PRO A 519 16.72 -34.52 9.49
N ALA A 520 16.77 -35.59 8.69
CA ALA A 520 17.90 -36.51 8.65
C ALA A 520 19.21 -35.84 8.21
N ARG A 521 19.13 -34.99 7.17
CA ARG A 521 20.30 -34.26 6.66
C ARG A 521 20.78 -33.19 7.64
N PHE A 522 19.84 -32.55 8.34
CA PHE A 522 20.14 -31.61 9.42
C PHE A 522 20.85 -32.29 10.60
N ASP A 523 20.38 -33.45 11.03
CA ASP A 523 21.01 -34.26 12.09
C ASP A 523 22.39 -34.77 11.66
N GLU A 524 22.59 -35.16 10.39
CA GLU A 524 23.89 -35.56 9.82
C GLU A 524 24.91 -34.39 9.90
N ALA A 525 24.49 -33.15 9.51
CA ALA A 525 25.32 -31.96 9.60
C ALA A 525 25.76 -31.69 11.04
N ASN A 526 24.84 -31.77 11.99
CA ASN A 526 25.12 -31.52 13.39
C ASN A 526 25.96 -32.64 14.03
N ALA A 527 25.80 -33.88 13.61
CA ALA A 527 26.69 -34.97 14.02
C ALA A 527 28.13 -34.75 13.54
N TYR A 528 28.29 -34.34 12.28
CA TYR A 528 29.62 -33.99 11.75
C TYR A 528 30.24 -32.80 12.49
N ALA A 529 29.45 -31.75 12.73
CA ALA A 529 29.92 -30.55 13.43
C ALA A 529 30.44 -30.90 14.84
N ARG A 530 29.66 -31.65 15.62
CA ARG A 530 30.08 -32.13 16.97
C ARG A 530 31.35 -32.96 16.92
N ALA A 531 31.43 -33.92 15.99
CA ALA A 531 32.60 -34.81 15.87
C ALA A 531 33.88 -34.06 15.51
N ASN A 532 33.80 -32.90 14.83
CA ASN A 532 34.92 -32.12 14.34
C ASN A 532 35.11 -30.77 15.09
N GLY A 533 34.40 -30.53 16.21
CA GLY A 533 34.51 -29.30 17.01
C GLY A 533 34.13 -28.03 16.25
N LYS A 534 33.17 -28.16 15.36
CA LYS A 534 32.58 -27.08 14.57
C LYS A 534 31.27 -26.60 15.19
N HIS A 535 30.80 -25.44 14.75
CA HIS A 535 29.47 -24.93 15.12
C HIS A 535 28.39 -25.76 14.44
N GLU A 536 27.29 -26.00 15.15
CA GLU A 536 26.14 -26.75 14.64
C GLU A 536 25.19 -25.85 13.84
N PHE A 537 24.33 -26.43 13.01
CA PHE A 537 23.18 -25.75 12.41
C PHE A 537 22.17 -25.42 13.51
N GLU A 538 21.79 -24.16 13.63
CA GLU A 538 20.92 -23.66 14.69
C GLU A 538 19.46 -23.47 14.24
N VAL A 539 19.19 -23.35 12.93
CA VAL A 539 17.90 -22.95 12.40
C VAL A 539 17.51 -23.74 11.16
N LEU A 540 16.20 -24.01 11.02
CA LEU A 540 15.61 -24.66 9.84
C LEU A 540 14.56 -23.74 9.21
N SER A 541 14.49 -23.67 7.86
CA SER A 541 13.47 -22.93 7.13
C SER A 541 12.82 -23.81 6.06
N ASN A 542 11.83 -24.58 6.45
CA ASN A 542 10.99 -25.39 5.57
C ASN A 542 9.58 -24.82 5.51
N HIS A 543 8.77 -25.22 4.52
CA HIS A 543 7.35 -24.92 4.53
C HIS A 543 6.67 -25.44 5.78
N PHE A 544 5.92 -24.59 6.46
CA PHE A 544 5.06 -24.99 7.57
C PHE A 544 3.91 -23.99 7.74
N GLY A 545 2.69 -24.49 7.89
CA GLY A 545 1.49 -23.72 8.09
C GLY A 545 0.32 -24.60 8.55
N LEU A 546 -0.85 -23.99 8.77
CA LEU A 546 -2.06 -24.70 9.14
C LEU A 546 -2.55 -25.61 8.00
N ALA A 547 -2.48 -25.15 6.75
CA ALA A 547 -2.79 -26.01 5.61
C ALA A 547 -1.61 -26.97 5.35
N GLU A 548 -1.90 -28.25 5.27
CA GLU A 548 -0.93 -29.26 4.88
C GLU A 548 -0.60 -29.13 3.40
N ALA A 549 0.69 -29.12 3.06
CA ALA A 549 1.13 -29.09 1.68
C ALA A 549 1.21 -30.50 1.11
N TYR A 550 0.45 -30.76 0.05
CA TYR A 550 0.50 -32.04 -0.69
C TYR A 550 1.51 -31.98 -1.83
N ASP A 551 1.86 -30.81 -2.26
CA ASP A 551 2.95 -30.52 -3.18
C ASP A 551 3.59 -29.19 -2.78
N VAL A 552 4.80 -28.94 -3.27
CA VAL A 552 5.53 -27.70 -2.98
C VAL A 552 5.49 -26.75 -4.17
N PRO A 553 5.46 -25.42 -3.95
CA PRO A 553 5.39 -24.46 -5.06
C PRO A 553 6.55 -24.58 -6.05
N TRP A 554 7.72 -24.96 -5.56
CA TRP A 554 8.96 -25.01 -6.35
C TRP A 554 9.72 -26.31 -6.12
N ASP A 555 10.37 -26.84 -7.15
CA ASP A 555 11.20 -28.03 -7.08
C ASP A 555 12.30 -27.90 -6.03
N GLY A 556 12.58 -29.00 -5.31
CA GLY A 556 13.59 -29.05 -4.27
C GLY A 556 13.24 -28.28 -2.98
N CYS A 557 11.96 -27.97 -2.78
CA CYS A 557 11.46 -27.48 -1.51
C CYS A 557 11.04 -28.63 -0.61
N GLU A 558 11.18 -28.39 0.71
CA GLU A 558 10.80 -29.32 1.76
C GLU A 558 9.70 -28.72 2.64
N HIS A 559 8.79 -29.55 3.11
CA HIS A 559 7.79 -29.16 4.10
C HIS A 559 8.02 -29.89 5.44
N ALA A 560 7.50 -29.30 6.50
CA ALA A 560 7.57 -29.83 7.85
C ALA A 560 6.17 -29.99 8.48
N THR A 561 5.12 -30.12 7.65
CA THR A 561 3.72 -30.24 8.09
C THR A 561 3.33 -31.66 8.47
N ASP A 562 4.11 -32.66 8.11
CA ASP A 562 3.89 -34.07 8.45
C ASP A 562 4.18 -34.39 9.93
N ALA A 563 3.60 -35.46 10.43
CA ALA A 563 3.70 -35.86 11.83
C ALA A 563 5.14 -36.18 12.28
N ALA A 564 5.98 -36.75 11.40
CA ALA A 564 7.35 -37.09 11.72
C ALA A 564 8.23 -35.83 11.87
N SER A 565 8.09 -34.88 10.96
CA SER A 565 8.78 -33.58 11.02
C SER A 565 8.36 -32.78 12.26
N LYS A 566 7.07 -32.75 12.59
CA LYS A 566 6.56 -32.10 13.82
C LYS A 566 7.16 -32.75 15.08
N ALA A 567 7.18 -34.06 15.17
CA ALA A 567 7.75 -34.77 16.30
C ALA A 567 9.27 -34.54 16.45
N TRP A 568 10.00 -34.49 15.33
CA TRP A 568 11.43 -34.16 15.32
C TRP A 568 11.70 -32.73 15.80
N LEU A 569 10.91 -31.74 15.34
CA LEU A 569 11.00 -30.36 15.78
C LEU A 569 10.71 -30.20 17.27
N GLU A 570 9.70 -30.92 17.78
CA GLU A 570 9.34 -30.93 19.21
C GLU A 570 10.45 -31.58 20.05
N GLU A 571 11.03 -32.70 19.60
CA GLU A 571 12.14 -33.37 20.31
C GLU A 571 13.41 -32.52 20.31
N ARG A 572 13.77 -31.94 19.16
CA ARG A 572 15.02 -31.20 18.97
C ARG A 572 14.97 -29.74 19.40
N GLN A 573 13.78 -29.16 19.50
CA GLN A 573 13.57 -27.73 19.79
C GLN A 573 14.36 -26.81 18.83
N VAL A 574 14.54 -27.22 17.57
CA VAL A 574 15.20 -26.42 16.54
C VAL A 574 14.27 -25.25 16.14
N PRO A 575 14.74 -24.01 16.20
CA PRO A 575 13.96 -22.86 15.71
C PRO A 575 13.58 -23.03 14.24
N LEU A 576 12.27 -23.05 13.95
CA LEU A 576 11.74 -23.15 12.61
C LEU A 576 11.36 -21.74 12.11
N LEU A 577 11.91 -21.35 10.96
CA LEU A 577 11.59 -20.11 10.25
C LEU A 577 10.73 -20.45 9.00
N PRO A 578 9.43 -20.76 9.18
CA PRO A 578 8.66 -21.34 8.10
C PRO A 578 8.28 -20.29 7.05
N TRP A 579 8.55 -20.61 5.78
CA TRP A 579 8.02 -19.84 4.65
C TRP A 579 6.61 -20.32 4.28
N SER A 580 5.84 -19.44 3.60
CA SER A 580 4.42 -19.64 3.26
C SER A 580 3.53 -20.01 4.45
N SER A 581 3.81 -19.45 5.63
CA SER A 581 3.15 -19.73 6.91
C SER A 581 1.63 -19.53 6.89
N GLN A 582 1.10 -18.73 5.95
CA GLN A 582 -0.33 -18.49 5.73
C GLN A 582 -0.87 -19.16 4.44
N ALA A 583 -0.17 -20.20 3.94
CA ALA A 583 -0.53 -21.00 2.78
C ALA A 583 -0.87 -20.13 1.53
N ARG A 584 -0.04 -19.12 1.23
CA ARG A 584 -0.12 -18.25 0.04
C ARG A 584 -1.50 -17.64 -0.18
N GLY A 585 -2.21 -17.35 0.89
CA GLY A 585 -3.54 -16.75 0.86
C GLY A 585 -4.71 -17.73 0.80
N PHE A 586 -4.50 -19.02 1.04
CA PHE A 586 -5.58 -20.01 1.15
C PHE A 586 -6.64 -19.60 2.19
N PHE A 587 -6.22 -18.99 3.30
CA PHE A 587 -7.09 -18.56 4.40
C PHE A 587 -7.70 -17.17 4.22
N THR A 588 -7.47 -16.46 3.09
CA THR A 588 -8.02 -15.11 2.87
C THR A 588 -9.51 -15.10 2.51
N GLY A 589 -10.11 -16.26 2.26
CA GLY A 589 -11.49 -16.40 1.84
C GLY A 589 -11.69 -16.53 0.33
N ARG A 590 -10.65 -16.33 -0.48
CA ARG A 590 -10.70 -16.52 -1.94
C ARG A 590 -10.68 -17.99 -2.37
N ALA A 591 -10.10 -18.89 -1.55
CA ALA A 591 -10.10 -20.31 -1.83
C ALA A 591 -11.47 -20.92 -1.50
N THR A 592 -12.12 -21.50 -2.51
CA THR A 592 -13.33 -22.33 -2.39
C THR A 592 -13.15 -23.58 -3.23
N PRO A 593 -13.82 -24.70 -2.91
CA PRO A 593 -13.71 -25.93 -3.70
C PRO A 593 -14.07 -25.74 -5.18
N GLU A 594 -14.92 -24.74 -5.50
CA GLU A 594 -15.40 -24.45 -6.86
C GLU A 594 -14.46 -23.54 -7.64
N ASP A 595 -13.67 -22.70 -6.95
CA ASP A 595 -12.71 -21.78 -7.61
C ASP A 595 -11.36 -22.46 -7.80
N THR A 596 -11.12 -22.97 -8.99
CA THR A 596 -9.87 -23.61 -9.41
C THR A 596 -8.98 -22.70 -10.27
N SER A 597 -9.21 -21.41 -10.27
CA SER A 597 -8.50 -20.43 -11.11
C SER A 597 -7.02 -20.26 -10.73
N ASP A 598 -6.67 -20.48 -9.47
CA ASP A 598 -5.28 -20.46 -8.98
C ASP A 598 -4.70 -21.88 -8.96
N ALA A 599 -4.07 -22.26 -10.08
CA ALA A 599 -3.54 -23.62 -10.27
C ALA A 599 -2.49 -24.02 -9.21
N GLU A 600 -1.75 -23.06 -8.65
CA GLU A 600 -0.76 -23.34 -7.61
C GLU A 600 -1.43 -23.62 -6.27
N LEU A 601 -2.42 -22.84 -5.87
CA LEU A 601 -3.20 -23.13 -4.66
C LEU A 601 -3.90 -24.49 -4.76
N VAL A 602 -4.49 -24.80 -5.93
CA VAL A 602 -5.15 -26.09 -6.20
C VAL A 602 -4.16 -27.24 -6.03
N ARG A 603 -3.00 -27.15 -6.68
CA ARG A 603 -1.98 -28.21 -6.62
C ARG A 603 -1.40 -28.41 -5.23
N CYS A 604 -1.13 -27.33 -4.52
CA CYS A 604 -0.41 -27.40 -3.25
C CYS A 604 -1.33 -27.65 -2.05
N TYR A 605 -2.56 -27.14 -2.03
CA TYR A 605 -3.33 -27.06 -0.80
C TYR A 605 -4.78 -27.57 -0.89
N TYR A 606 -5.37 -27.79 -2.10
CA TYR A 606 -6.77 -28.19 -2.18
C TYR A 606 -6.96 -29.64 -1.77
N SER A 607 -7.66 -29.83 -0.66
CA SER A 607 -8.16 -31.12 -0.14
C SER A 607 -9.32 -30.88 0.80
N ASP A 608 -10.12 -31.93 1.03
CA ASP A 608 -11.23 -31.88 1.99
C ASP A 608 -10.74 -31.51 3.39
N GLU A 609 -9.57 -32.04 3.80
CA GLU A 609 -8.95 -31.77 5.09
C GLU A 609 -8.53 -30.29 5.23
N ASN A 610 -7.93 -29.70 4.21
CA ASN A 610 -7.54 -28.28 4.27
C ASN A 610 -8.75 -27.35 4.22
N PHE A 611 -9.82 -27.69 3.49
CA PHE A 611 -11.07 -26.93 3.57
C PHE A 611 -11.74 -27.07 4.95
N GLU A 612 -11.63 -28.23 5.61
CA GLU A 612 -12.08 -28.38 7.01
C GLU A 612 -11.21 -27.53 7.96
N ARG A 613 -9.88 -27.48 7.78
CA ARG A 613 -9.00 -26.56 8.52
C ARG A 613 -9.40 -25.11 8.32
N LEU A 614 -9.71 -24.71 7.07
CA LEU A 614 -10.21 -23.36 6.77
C LEU A 614 -11.55 -23.07 7.48
N ARG A 615 -12.49 -24.02 7.49
CA ARG A 615 -13.75 -23.88 8.22
C ARG A 615 -13.51 -23.70 9.73
N ARG A 616 -12.63 -24.53 10.33
CA ARG A 616 -12.26 -24.44 11.74
C ARG A 616 -11.54 -23.12 12.05
N ALA A 617 -10.66 -22.65 11.16
CA ALA A 617 -10.01 -21.34 11.30
C ALA A 617 -11.00 -20.16 11.26
N ARG A 618 -12.02 -20.22 10.42
CA ARG A 618 -13.12 -19.23 10.40
C ARG A 618 -13.91 -19.27 11.71
N GLU A 619 -14.27 -20.45 12.21
CA GLU A 619 -15.02 -20.61 13.46
C GLU A 619 -14.26 -20.04 14.68
N LEU A 620 -12.95 -20.27 14.76
CA LEU A 620 -12.13 -19.64 15.82
C LEU A 620 -11.95 -18.14 15.56
N GLY A 621 -11.80 -17.74 14.31
CA GLY A 621 -11.72 -16.32 13.92
C GLY A 621 -12.92 -15.54 14.41
N ASP A 622 -14.13 -16.06 14.20
CA ASP A 622 -15.37 -15.44 14.70
C ASP A 622 -15.39 -15.32 16.24
N ARG A 623 -14.86 -16.33 16.95
CA ARG A 623 -14.77 -16.31 18.43
C ARG A 623 -13.77 -15.29 18.96
N PHE A 624 -12.65 -15.12 18.28
CA PHE A 624 -11.59 -14.16 18.66
C PHE A 624 -11.78 -12.77 18.04
N GLY A 625 -12.73 -12.60 17.11
CA GLY A 625 -12.95 -11.35 16.38
C GLY A 625 -11.82 -11.02 15.38
N VAL A 626 -11.19 -12.03 14.79
CA VAL A 626 -10.06 -11.90 13.87
C VAL A 626 -10.30 -12.71 12.58
N PRO A 627 -9.66 -12.37 11.45
CA PRO A 627 -9.80 -13.15 10.22
C PRO A 627 -9.15 -14.55 10.34
N ALA A 628 -9.60 -15.50 9.51
CA ALA A 628 -9.05 -16.85 9.46
C ALA A 628 -7.54 -16.89 9.17
N THR A 629 -7.00 -15.89 8.44
CA THR A 629 -5.57 -15.73 8.21
C THR A 629 -4.79 -15.48 9.51
N ALA A 630 -5.36 -14.75 10.46
CA ALA A 630 -4.77 -14.52 11.77
C ALA A 630 -4.74 -15.82 12.61
N ILE A 631 -5.80 -16.65 12.54
CA ILE A 631 -5.83 -17.97 13.17
C ILE A 631 -4.78 -18.90 12.54
N ALA A 632 -4.64 -18.89 11.21
CA ALA A 632 -3.62 -19.71 10.54
C ALA A 632 -2.20 -19.32 10.98
N LEU A 633 -1.93 -18.03 11.16
CA LEU A 633 -0.65 -17.56 11.69
C LEU A 633 -0.49 -17.92 13.17
N ALA A 634 -1.53 -17.72 13.98
CA ALA A 634 -1.53 -18.10 15.41
C ALA A 634 -1.27 -19.61 15.59
N TYR A 635 -1.79 -20.47 14.71
CA TYR A 635 -1.46 -21.90 14.72
C TYR A 635 0.05 -22.12 14.63
N VAL A 636 0.75 -21.42 13.74
CA VAL A 636 2.22 -21.52 13.62
C VAL A 636 2.93 -20.98 14.85
N LEU A 637 2.46 -19.87 15.41
CA LEU A 637 3.05 -19.23 16.58
C LEU A 637 2.88 -20.03 17.88
N ASN A 638 1.84 -20.88 17.98
CA ASN A 638 1.51 -21.66 19.18
C ASN A 638 1.91 -23.13 19.07
N GLN A 639 2.91 -23.47 18.24
CA GLN A 639 3.49 -24.82 18.18
C GLN A 639 4.33 -25.12 19.44
N PRO A 640 4.51 -26.41 19.83
CA PRO A 640 5.30 -26.78 20.99
C PRO A 640 6.83 -26.68 20.78
N PHE A 641 7.26 -26.09 19.67
CA PHE A 641 8.64 -25.79 19.32
C PHE A 641 8.80 -24.33 18.87
N PRO A 642 10.01 -23.75 18.93
CA PRO A 642 10.23 -22.34 18.56
C PRO A 642 9.92 -22.11 17.07
N THR A 643 9.07 -21.10 16.78
CA THR A 643 8.72 -20.72 15.42
C THR A 643 8.90 -19.23 15.20
N PHE A 644 9.33 -18.87 14.01
CA PHE A 644 9.49 -17.48 13.53
C PHE A 644 8.93 -17.39 12.10
N PRO A 645 7.59 -17.37 11.94
CA PRO A 645 6.97 -17.42 10.62
C PRO A 645 7.33 -16.22 9.74
N LEU A 646 7.70 -16.53 8.49
CA LEU A 646 7.90 -15.56 7.44
C LEU A 646 6.54 -15.11 6.90
N PHE A 647 6.38 -13.80 6.72
CA PHE A 647 5.26 -13.22 6.01
C PHE A 647 5.75 -12.16 5.03
N GLY A 648 5.13 -12.11 3.86
CA GLY A 648 5.54 -11.22 2.77
C GLY A 648 4.36 -10.36 2.31
N PRO A 649 3.99 -9.31 3.07
CA PRO A 649 2.88 -8.46 2.71
C PRO A 649 3.21 -7.61 1.48
N ARG A 650 2.24 -7.42 0.60
CA ARG A 650 2.32 -6.51 -0.54
C ARG A 650 1.81 -5.12 -0.21
N THR A 651 1.02 -5.02 0.88
CA THR A 651 0.45 -3.76 1.33
C THR A 651 0.55 -3.62 2.85
N ILE A 652 0.45 -2.39 3.33
CA ILE A 652 0.37 -2.09 4.76
C ILE A 652 -0.86 -2.77 5.39
N ALA A 653 -1.99 -2.82 4.69
CA ALA A 653 -3.19 -3.49 5.16
C ALA A 653 -2.98 -5.00 5.36
N GLU A 654 -2.28 -5.67 4.43
CA GLU A 654 -1.90 -7.08 4.58
C GLU A 654 -0.94 -7.30 5.77
N ALA A 655 0.02 -6.38 5.95
CA ALA A 655 0.94 -6.43 7.10
C ALA A 655 0.17 -6.34 8.42
N ARG A 656 -0.71 -5.37 8.56
CA ARG A 656 -1.56 -5.19 9.74
C ARG A 656 -2.47 -6.40 10.00
N SER A 657 -3.12 -6.90 8.95
CA SER A 657 -3.97 -8.08 9.04
C SER A 657 -3.19 -9.32 9.54
N SER A 658 -1.97 -9.53 9.05
CA SER A 658 -1.13 -10.62 9.52
C SER A 658 -0.72 -10.44 10.98
N MET A 659 -0.36 -9.22 11.40
CA MET A 659 0.04 -8.92 12.78
C MET A 659 -1.08 -9.18 13.80
N THR A 660 -2.36 -9.18 13.41
CA THR A 660 -3.45 -9.56 14.33
C THR A 660 -3.32 -10.97 14.88
N GLY A 661 -2.62 -11.86 14.16
CA GLY A 661 -2.33 -13.22 14.63
C GLY A 661 -1.41 -13.28 15.87
N LEU A 662 -0.63 -12.22 16.14
CA LEU A 662 0.22 -12.11 17.33
C LEU A 662 -0.57 -11.96 18.65
N SER A 663 -1.82 -11.49 18.57
CA SER A 663 -2.69 -11.30 19.73
C SER A 663 -3.58 -12.52 20.02
N VAL A 664 -3.43 -13.61 19.26
CA VAL A 664 -4.24 -14.83 19.41
C VAL A 664 -3.44 -15.91 20.10
N ASP A 665 -3.78 -16.20 21.35
CA ASP A 665 -3.22 -17.30 22.12
C ASP A 665 -4.12 -18.53 21.96
N LEU A 666 -3.67 -19.53 21.20
CA LEU A 666 -4.37 -20.81 21.03
C LEU A 666 -3.94 -21.80 22.11
N THR A 667 -4.91 -22.48 22.73
CA THR A 667 -4.58 -23.58 23.64
C THR A 667 -4.06 -24.80 22.86
N PRO A 668 -3.32 -25.73 23.51
CA PRO A 668 -2.87 -26.97 22.86
C PRO A 668 -4.03 -27.77 22.24
N GLU A 669 -5.21 -27.77 22.89
CA GLU A 669 -6.42 -28.43 22.37
C GLU A 669 -6.95 -27.73 21.11
N GLN A 670 -6.91 -26.41 21.05
CA GLN A 670 -7.29 -25.66 19.86
C GLN A 670 -6.31 -25.87 18.70
N VAL A 671 -5.02 -25.93 18.99
CA VAL A 671 -3.98 -26.28 18.01
C VAL A 671 -4.21 -27.70 17.47
N ALA A 672 -4.48 -28.68 18.34
CA ALA A 672 -4.77 -30.05 17.95
C ALA A 672 -6.07 -30.15 17.12
N TRP A 673 -7.11 -29.42 17.53
CA TRP A 673 -8.37 -29.37 16.79
C TRP A 673 -8.21 -28.74 15.39
N LEU A 674 -7.47 -27.63 15.26
CA LEU A 674 -7.14 -27.06 13.95
C LEU A 674 -6.37 -28.04 13.06
N ASP A 675 -5.51 -28.87 13.65
CA ASP A 675 -4.69 -29.88 12.98
C ASP A 675 -5.47 -31.19 12.67
N LEU A 676 -6.79 -31.20 12.89
CA LEU A 676 -7.69 -32.37 12.72
C LEU A 676 -7.32 -33.55 13.62
N ARG A 677 -6.69 -33.30 14.74
CA ARG A 677 -6.38 -34.27 15.80
C ARG A 677 -7.42 -34.11 16.93
N ASP A 678 -8.57 -34.78 16.79
CA ASP A 678 -9.69 -34.74 17.75
C ASP A 678 -9.48 -35.70 18.92
#